data_fbeb592d466bffae10e9daa895228695
#
_entry.id   fbeb592d466bffae10e9daa895228695
#
_cell.length_a   1.000
_cell.length_b   1.000
_cell.length_c   1.000
_cell.angle_alpha   90.00
_cell.angle_beta   90.00
_cell.angle_gamma   90.00
#
_symmetry.space_group_name_H-M   'P 1'
#
loop_
_entity.id
_entity.type
_entity.pdbx_description
1 polymer ?
#
loop_
_entity_poly.entity_id
_entity_poly.type
_entity_poly.pdbx_seq_one_letter_code
_entity_poly.pdbx_strand_id
1 'polypeptide(L)'
;MGKQMAAKYDHLAVEKDRYQTWIEKGYFTAGDMSKTPYCVVIPPPNVTGKLHLGHAWDTTIQDILCRYKRMRGYDVLWLPGMDHAGIATQAKVDARLKEEGISRYDIGREKFLERAWDWKEEYASTIRQQWGKLGLSLDYTRERFTLDDGLSKAVRKVFVDLYNKGLIYQGERIINWDPEAKTALSNIEVEHKEIKGHMFYFKYKIVENGRELVIATTRPETMFADQAIFVHPDDDRYKDIVGMHAINPANGEALPIMADDYIDMSFGTAVMKCTPAHDPNDFALAQKYHLDMPICMNPDGTMNEMCGKYAGMDRFECRDALVKDFEAAGVVDHIEEHMHQVGHSQRTGVIVEPYLSKQWFVKMKPLAEEVLANQKIEDQKIHFVPERFEKTFTQWLENIEDWCISRQLWWGHRIPAWTNKETGEIYVGMEDPKDPENWQQDEDVLDTWFSSGLWAFSTLGWPEKTADLERYFPTDTLVTGYDIIFFWVARMAFQTRFAMHDRPFKDVLIHGLVRDNQGRKMSKSLGNGIDPMDVIQEKGADALRFFLTTNSTPGQDLRYDETKIDSSWNFINKIWNAARYVQMQVGDERPTLDTKTLSSADKWILSRRNEVLENVTKNMDRYELAMVGNELYSFVWDDFCSWYIELSKATLFSEDPKVVASTKAVLYTVLIDILKFLSPFMPFVTEEIYLDLPHDKESLNVETWPEHIDFEVTQDEIEEMQMVMSAIEAVREIKSTYNIKPGKDIAVSLRTDQNDFIALSDDAQAILTKMCHAQNEAELHSDDLLSRNIEHAVLTCAMNDLVDYKEEQTKLLKEIDRLNKEIQRASGMLKNPGFVNKAPAQKVQQEKDKLAKYQEQLALTQKQLSDVEQKL
;
A
#
# COMPACT_ATOMS: atom_id res chain seq x y z
N MET A 1 -2.36 3.07 -45.58
CA MET A 1 -1.31 3.59 -44.69
C MET A 1 -1.88 3.50 -43.29
N GLY A 2 -1.31 2.67 -42.43
CA GLY A 2 -1.67 2.58 -41.01
C GLY A 2 -1.51 3.94 -40.33
N LYS A 3 -2.21 4.13 -39.22
CA LYS A 3 -2.11 5.33 -38.40
C LYS A 3 -0.68 5.44 -37.85
N GLN A 4 0.07 6.47 -38.23
CA GLN A 4 1.41 6.70 -37.71
C GLN A 4 1.31 7.19 -36.23
N MET A 5 2.06 6.56 -35.32
CA MET A 5 2.14 6.97 -33.93
C MET A 5 2.58 8.43 -33.79
N ALA A 6 1.96 9.14 -32.84
CA ALA A 6 2.31 10.54 -32.56
C ALA A 6 3.77 10.69 -32.11
N ALA A 7 4.37 11.85 -32.43
CA ALA A 7 5.77 12.11 -32.12
C ALA A 7 6.08 12.13 -30.62
N LYS A 8 5.07 12.45 -29.78
CA LYS A 8 5.17 12.47 -28.32
C LYS A 8 3.99 11.71 -27.75
N TYR A 9 4.23 11.01 -26.65
CA TYR A 9 3.17 10.41 -25.86
C TYR A 9 2.32 11.47 -25.17
N ASP A 10 1.02 11.35 -25.26
CA ASP A 10 0.03 12.19 -24.61
C ASP A 10 -0.98 11.30 -23.88
N HIS A 11 -0.79 11.14 -22.57
CA HIS A 11 -1.64 10.28 -21.76
C HIS A 11 -3.11 10.74 -21.75
N LEU A 12 -3.38 12.05 -21.78
CA LEU A 12 -4.75 12.56 -21.78
C LEU A 12 -5.51 12.15 -23.04
N ALA A 13 -4.82 12.14 -24.19
CA ALA A 13 -5.41 11.69 -25.44
C ALA A 13 -5.60 10.16 -25.47
N VAL A 14 -4.63 9.41 -24.95
CA VAL A 14 -4.64 7.94 -24.93
C VAL A 14 -5.68 7.39 -23.95
N GLU A 15 -5.81 7.97 -22.77
CA GLU A 15 -6.74 7.54 -21.73
C GLU A 15 -8.19 7.97 -22.01
N LYS A 16 -8.37 8.97 -22.88
CA LYS A 16 -9.72 9.48 -23.20
C LYS A 16 -10.57 8.39 -23.84
N ASP A 17 -11.75 8.17 -23.30
CA ASP A 17 -12.79 7.24 -23.77
C ASP A 17 -12.33 5.75 -23.87
N ARG A 18 -11.04 5.46 -23.62
CA ARG A 18 -10.46 4.12 -23.73
C ARG A 18 -11.12 3.13 -22.79
N TYR A 19 -11.25 3.51 -21.52
CA TYR A 19 -11.87 2.66 -20.49
C TYR A 19 -13.33 2.35 -20.81
N GLN A 20 -14.08 3.35 -21.27
CA GLN A 20 -15.49 3.16 -21.66
C GLN A 20 -15.60 2.16 -22.82
N THR A 21 -14.71 2.23 -23.80
CA THR A 21 -14.64 1.26 -24.89
C THR A 21 -14.42 -0.17 -24.38
N TRP A 22 -13.52 -0.38 -23.42
CA TRP A 22 -13.28 -1.72 -22.86
C TRP A 22 -14.51 -2.28 -22.15
N ILE A 23 -15.23 -1.44 -21.40
CA ILE A 23 -16.45 -1.84 -20.70
C ILE A 23 -17.56 -2.18 -21.72
N GLU A 24 -17.80 -1.34 -22.71
CA GLU A 24 -18.81 -1.57 -23.75
C GLU A 24 -18.54 -2.84 -24.59
N LYS A 25 -17.27 -3.18 -24.79
CA LYS A 25 -16.87 -4.42 -25.46
C LYS A 25 -16.97 -5.65 -24.57
N GLY A 26 -17.15 -5.48 -23.25
CA GLY A 26 -17.30 -6.57 -22.32
C GLY A 26 -16.02 -7.37 -22.06
N TYR A 27 -14.84 -6.79 -22.28
CA TYR A 27 -13.56 -7.51 -22.11
C TYR A 27 -13.31 -8.05 -20.71
N PHE A 28 -13.99 -7.49 -19.71
CA PHE A 28 -13.82 -7.86 -18.29
C PHE A 28 -14.96 -8.70 -17.72
N THR A 29 -15.96 -9.02 -18.54
CA THR A 29 -17.11 -9.82 -18.12
C THR A 29 -16.72 -11.29 -17.98
N ALA A 30 -16.98 -11.87 -16.81
CA ALA A 30 -16.75 -13.28 -16.50
C ALA A 30 -17.93 -14.16 -16.96
N GLY A 31 -17.72 -15.48 -17.00
CA GLY A 31 -18.75 -16.48 -17.31
C GLY A 31 -18.40 -17.41 -18.48
N ASP A 32 -17.13 -17.45 -18.90
CA ASP A 32 -16.67 -18.42 -19.90
C ASP A 32 -16.48 -19.79 -19.27
N MET A 33 -17.51 -20.65 -19.41
CA MET A 33 -17.54 -21.98 -18.82
C MET A 33 -16.48 -22.94 -19.36
N SER A 34 -15.81 -22.61 -20.46
CA SER A 34 -14.71 -23.40 -21.03
C SER A 34 -13.37 -23.22 -20.31
N LYS A 35 -13.26 -22.18 -19.51
CA LYS A 35 -12.03 -21.77 -18.81
C LYS A 35 -12.09 -22.09 -17.33
N THR A 36 -10.92 -22.22 -16.70
CA THR A 36 -10.81 -22.36 -15.24
C THR A 36 -11.22 -21.04 -14.56
N PRO A 37 -12.10 -21.05 -13.54
CA PRO A 37 -12.47 -19.84 -12.83
C PRO A 37 -11.32 -19.28 -11.99
N TYR A 38 -11.28 -17.97 -11.87
CA TYR A 38 -10.44 -17.24 -10.93
C TYR A 38 -11.23 -16.03 -10.42
N CYS A 39 -11.39 -15.93 -9.11
CA CYS A 39 -12.24 -14.91 -8.50
C CYS A 39 -11.48 -14.04 -7.51
N VAL A 40 -11.66 -12.74 -7.66
CA VAL A 40 -11.24 -11.72 -6.70
C VAL A 40 -12.46 -10.87 -6.35
N VAL A 41 -12.69 -10.63 -5.06
CA VAL A 41 -13.68 -9.67 -4.59
C VAL A 41 -12.95 -8.42 -4.11
N ILE A 42 -13.36 -7.25 -4.60
CA ILE A 42 -12.73 -5.99 -4.21
C ILE A 42 -12.95 -5.74 -2.71
N PRO A 43 -11.98 -5.22 -1.95
CA PRO A 43 -12.28 -4.60 -0.66
C PRO A 43 -13.23 -3.44 -0.90
N PRO A 44 -14.49 -3.54 -0.43
CA PRO A 44 -15.51 -2.58 -0.81
C PRO A 44 -15.22 -1.22 -0.17
N PRO A 45 -14.91 -0.17 -0.96
CA PRO A 45 -14.64 1.13 -0.38
C PRO A 45 -15.90 1.71 0.26
N ASN A 46 -15.70 2.42 1.36
CA ASN A 46 -16.72 3.13 2.07
C ASN A 46 -17.26 4.29 1.24
N VAL A 47 -18.59 4.43 1.13
CA VAL A 47 -19.23 5.55 0.42
C VAL A 47 -19.18 6.88 1.22
N THR A 48 -18.06 7.13 1.88
CA THR A 48 -17.83 8.30 2.75
C THR A 48 -17.10 9.45 2.08
N GLY A 49 -16.59 9.23 0.86
CA GLY A 49 -15.81 10.22 0.12
C GLY A 49 -15.09 9.64 -1.09
N LYS A 50 -14.17 10.44 -1.62
CA LYS A 50 -13.30 10.04 -2.73
C LYS A 50 -12.25 9.01 -2.28
N LEU A 51 -11.83 8.17 -3.21
CA LEU A 51 -10.71 7.24 -3.02
C LEU A 51 -9.39 8.01 -2.86
N HIS A 52 -8.49 7.46 -2.07
CA HIS A 52 -7.14 7.99 -1.83
C HIS A 52 -6.07 7.02 -2.39
N LEU A 53 -4.79 7.40 -2.29
CA LEU A 53 -3.66 6.59 -2.81
C LEU A 53 -3.64 5.14 -2.30
N GLY A 54 -4.03 4.89 -1.05
CA GLY A 54 -4.12 3.53 -0.51
C GLY A 54 -5.10 2.66 -1.28
N HIS A 55 -6.29 3.19 -1.62
CA HIS A 55 -7.26 2.49 -2.47
C HIS A 55 -6.73 2.28 -3.90
N ALA A 56 -6.05 3.30 -4.46
CA ALA A 56 -5.47 3.19 -5.79
C ALA A 56 -4.39 2.09 -5.82
N TRP A 57 -3.59 1.97 -4.77
CA TRP A 57 -2.58 0.92 -4.65
C TRP A 57 -3.21 -0.47 -4.52
N ASP A 58 -4.11 -0.64 -3.54
CA ASP A 58 -4.82 -1.89 -3.29
C ASP A 58 -5.51 -2.42 -4.55
N THR A 59 -6.30 -1.57 -5.22
CA THR A 59 -7.02 -1.97 -6.42
C THR A 59 -6.11 -2.18 -7.64
N THR A 60 -4.99 -1.47 -7.74
CA THR A 60 -4.03 -1.70 -8.83
C THR A 60 -3.35 -3.06 -8.71
N ILE A 61 -3.00 -3.50 -7.49
CA ILE A 61 -2.47 -4.86 -7.27
C ILE A 61 -3.48 -5.91 -7.77
N GLN A 62 -4.74 -5.78 -7.38
CA GLN A 62 -5.82 -6.69 -7.81
C GLN A 62 -5.98 -6.70 -9.33
N ASP A 63 -5.98 -5.52 -9.97
CA ASP A 63 -6.12 -5.39 -11.41
C ASP A 63 -4.99 -6.09 -12.17
N ILE A 64 -3.76 -5.94 -11.70
CA ILE A 64 -2.59 -6.62 -12.28
C ILE A 64 -2.79 -8.13 -12.25
N LEU A 65 -3.21 -8.68 -11.11
CA LEU A 65 -3.44 -10.12 -10.96
C LEU A 65 -4.58 -10.60 -11.87
N CYS A 66 -5.67 -9.85 -11.94
CA CYS A 66 -6.82 -10.17 -12.78
C CYS A 66 -6.47 -10.13 -14.27
N ARG A 67 -5.74 -9.09 -14.74
CA ARG A 67 -5.29 -8.99 -16.13
C ARG A 67 -4.33 -10.11 -16.48
N TYR A 68 -3.35 -10.37 -15.62
CA TYR A 68 -2.42 -11.49 -15.80
C TYR A 68 -3.14 -12.83 -15.92
N LYS A 69 -4.08 -13.14 -15.01
CA LYS A 69 -4.83 -14.41 -15.06
C LYS A 69 -5.72 -14.51 -16.30
N ARG A 70 -6.34 -13.42 -16.79
CA ARG A 70 -7.06 -13.42 -18.07
C ARG A 70 -6.15 -13.80 -19.23
N MET A 71 -4.96 -13.19 -19.31
CA MET A 71 -3.98 -13.53 -20.34
C MET A 71 -3.48 -14.97 -20.24
N ARG A 72 -3.46 -15.54 -19.01
CA ARG A 72 -3.16 -16.97 -18.76
C ARG A 72 -4.32 -17.90 -19.09
N GLY A 73 -5.43 -17.39 -19.64
CA GLY A 73 -6.56 -18.17 -20.10
C GLY A 73 -7.60 -18.53 -19.03
N TYR A 74 -7.59 -17.86 -17.87
CA TYR A 74 -8.62 -18.06 -16.85
C TYR A 74 -9.90 -17.27 -17.18
N ASP A 75 -11.02 -17.77 -16.67
CA ASP A 75 -12.28 -17.04 -16.58
C ASP A 75 -12.26 -16.20 -15.29
N VAL A 76 -11.92 -14.93 -15.43
CA VAL A 76 -11.67 -14.06 -14.26
C VAL A 76 -12.89 -13.25 -13.91
N LEU A 77 -13.42 -13.48 -12.71
CA LEU A 77 -14.38 -12.60 -12.06
C LEU A 77 -13.65 -11.68 -11.07
N TRP A 78 -13.54 -10.41 -11.40
CA TRP A 78 -13.19 -9.37 -10.42
C TRP A 78 -14.44 -8.57 -10.08
N LEU A 79 -15.03 -8.91 -8.92
CA LEU A 79 -16.33 -8.42 -8.49
C LEU A 79 -16.19 -7.06 -7.81
N PRO A 80 -16.77 -5.98 -8.39
CA PRO A 80 -16.79 -4.66 -7.77
C PRO A 80 -17.89 -4.54 -6.71
N GLY A 81 -17.72 -3.61 -5.79
CA GLY A 81 -18.76 -3.24 -4.86
C GLY A 81 -18.31 -2.21 -3.84
N MET A 82 -19.25 -1.78 -3.02
CA MET A 82 -19.04 -0.71 -2.04
C MET A 82 -19.68 -1.05 -0.70
N ASP A 83 -19.13 -0.49 0.37
CA ASP A 83 -19.65 -0.63 1.72
C ASP A 83 -20.46 0.59 2.15
N HIS A 84 -21.57 0.35 2.84
CA HIS A 84 -22.44 1.40 3.37
C HIS A 84 -21.80 2.18 4.54
N ALA A 85 -20.82 1.61 5.23
CA ALA A 85 -20.00 2.25 6.28
C ALA A 85 -20.83 2.97 7.35
N GLY A 86 -21.65 2.22 8.07
CA GLY A 86 -22.70 2.70 8.99
C GLY A 86 -22.38 4.01 9.73
N ILE A 87 -21.47 3.97 10.71
CA ILE A 87 -21.13 5.14 11.54
C ILE A 87 -20.59 6.29 10.69
N ALA A 88 -19.65 5.99 9.79
CA ALA A 88 -18.93 7.01 9.05
C ALA A 88 -19.83 7.72 8.01
N THR A 89 -20.69 7.01 7.31
CA THR A 89 -21.64 7.59 6.37
C THR A 89 -22.71 8.38 7.08
N GLN A 90 -23.28 7.83 8.17
CA GLN A 90 -24.25 8.57 8.97
C GLN A 90 -23.69 9.90 9.49
N ALA A 91 -22.46 9.90 10.02
CA ALA A 91 -21.80 11.12 10.48
C ALA A 91 -21.64 12.18 9.36
N LYS A 92 -21.38 11.73 8.12
CA LYS A 92 -21.29 12.63 6.95
C LYS A 92 -22.63 13.23 6.56
N VAL A 93 -23.69 12.42 6.59
CA VAL A 93 -25.06 12.90 6.30
C VAL A 93 -25.53 13.84 7.41
N ASP A 94 -25.28 13.52 8.68
CA ASP A 94 -25.56 14.40 9.82
C ASP A 94 -24.83 15.76 9.70
N ALA A 95 -23.55 15.74 9.29
CA ALA A 95 -22.78 16.97 9.08
C ALA A 95 -23.39 17.84 7.96
N ARG A 96 -23.79 17.21 6.83
CA ARG A 96 -24.47 17.93 5.73
C ARG A 96 -25.80 18.53 6.17
N LEU A 97 -26.61 17.78 6.94
CA LEU A 97 -27.87 18.30 7.51
C LEU A 97 -27.63 19.47 8.47
N LYS A 98 -26.58 19.39 9.30
CA LYS A 98 -26.20 20.47 10.21
C LYS A 98 -25.80 21.75 9.48
N GLU A 99 -25.12 21.66 8.33
CA GLU A 99 -24.82 22.79 7.46
C GLU A 99 -26.10 23.44 6.91
N GLU A 100 -27.15 22.65 6.68
CA GLU A 100 -28.50 23.11 6.29
C GLU A 100 -29.28 23.65 7.49
N GLY A 101 -28.78 23.56 8.71
CA GLY A 101 -29.49 23.98 9.95
C GLY A 101 -30.55 22.98 10.41
N ILE A 102 -30.47 21.71 9.98
CA ILE A 102 -31.43 20.65 10.21
C ILE A 102 -30.79 19.52 11.02
N SER A 103 -31.53 18.98 12.01
CA SER A 103 -31.17 17.74 12.72
C SER A 103 -31.90 16.55 12.09
N ARG A 104 -31.27 15.36 12.09
CA ARG A 104 -31.97 14.14 11.68
C ARG A 104 -33.26 13.87 12.47
N TYR A 105 -33.31 14.29 13.72
CA TYR A 105 -34.47 14.13 14.59
C TYR A 105 -35.65 15.02 14.14
N ASP A 106 -35.41 16.16 13.45
CA ASP A 106 -36.43 17.05 12.92
C ASP A 106 -37.14 16.44 11.70
N ILE A 107 -36.40 15.64 10.92
CA ILE A 107 -36.94 15.04 9.68
C ILE A 107 -37.41 13.59 9.85
N GLY A 108 -36.97 12.91 10.90
CA GLY A 108 -37.28 11.51 11.19
C GLY A 108 -36.49 10.50 10.37
N ARG A 109 -36.57 9.20 10.77
CA ARG A 109 -35.75 8.12 10.22
C ARG A 109 -35.91 7.92 8.72
N GLU A 110 -37.15 7.93 8.21
CA GLU A 110 -37.41 7.68 6.78
C GLU A 110 -36.76 8.72 5.88
N LYS A 111 -36.97 10.00 6.17
CA LYS A 111 -36.35 11.09 5.38
C LYS A 111 -34.84 11.15 5.55
N PHE A 112 -34.33 10.80 6.71
CA PHE A 112 -32.89 10.67 6.91
C PHE A 112 -32.31 9.57 6.01
N LEU A 113 -32.95 8.41 5.92
CA LEU A 113 -32.52 7.32 5.06
C LEU A 113 -32.57 7.72 3.58
N GLU A 114 -33.56 8.46 3.13
CA GLU A 114 -33.61 9.04 1.76
C GLU A 114 -32.34 9.87 1.50
N ARG A 115 -31.98 10.77 2.42
CA ARG A 115 -30.74 11.58 2.32
C ARG A 115 -29.47 10.73 2.32
N ALA A 116 -29.44 9.65 3.07
CA ALA A 116 -28.30 8.73 3.10
C ALA A 116 -28.17 7.94 1.77
N TRP A 117 -29.27 7.54 1.16
CA TRP A 117 -29.28 6.93 -0.17
C TRP A 117 -28.82 7.91 -1.27
N ASP A 118 -29.27 9.16 -1.24
CA ASP A 118 -28.80 10.21 -2.15
C ASP A 118 -27.30 10.43 -2.03
N TRP A 119 -26.79 10.49 -0.79
CA TRP A 119 -25.36 10.55 -0.49
C TRP A 119 -24.60 9.36 -1.10
N LYS A 120 -25.11 8.16 -0.88
CA LYS A 120 -24.52 6.92 -1.44
C LYS A 120 -24.42 6.98 -2.95
N GLU A 121 -25.47 7.40 -3.67
CA GLU A 121 -25.44 7.47 -5.14
C GLU A 121 -24.41 8.49 -5.65
N GLU A 122 -24.31 9.65 -5.01
CA GLU A 122 -23.31 10.68 -5.33
C GLU A 122 -21.89 10.12 -5.25
N TYR A 123 -21.55 9.49 -4.13
CA TYR A 123 -20.19 8.98 -3.90
C TYR A 123 -19.91 7.68 -4.65
N ALA A 124 -20.87 6.82 -4.84
CA ALA A 124 -20.75 5.64 -5.69
C ALA A 124 -20.41 6.02 -7.13
N SER A 125 -21.09 7.04 -7.67
CA SER A 125 -20.75 7.57 -9.00
C SER A 125 -19.32 8.09 -9.07
N THR A 126 -18.89 8.84 -8.06
CA THR A 126 -17.51 9.35 -7.96
C THR A 126 -16.48 8.22 -7.91
N ILE A 127 -16.72 7.19 -7.09
CA ILE A 127 -15.83 6.02 -6.96
C ILE A 127 -15.71 5.28 -8.30
N ARG A 128 -16.83 5.04 -9.01
CA ARG A 128 -16.80 4.41 -10.35
C ARG A 128 -15.98 5.22 -11.35
N GLN A 129 -16.09 6.55 -11.31
CA GLN A 129 -15.27 7.42 -12.16
C GLN A 129 -13.78 7.30 -11.83
N GLN A 130 -13.41 7.24 -10.53
CA GLN A 130 -12.03 7.05 -10.11
C GLN A 130 -11.49 5.68 -10.52
N TRP A 131 -12.29 4.61 -10.40
CA TRP A 131 -11.94 3.28 -10.91
C TRP A 131 -11.71 3.29 -12.42
N GLY A 132 -12.56 3.99 -13.17
CA GLY A 132 -12.40 4.16 -14.62
C GLY A 132 -11.12 4.92 -14.99
N LYS A 133 -10.77 5.97 -14.24
CA LYS A 133 -9.51 6.70 -14.42
C LYS A 133 -8.28 5.86 -14.13
N LEU A 134 -8.35 4.95 -13.16
CA LEU A 134 -7.29 3.97 -12.88
C LEU A 134 -7.25 2.84 -13.92
N GLY A 135 -8.28 2.67 -14.74
CA GLY A 135 -8.36 1.61 -15.76
C GLY A 135 -8.63 0.22 -15.19
N LEU A 136 -9.36 0.11 -14.09
CA LEU A 136 -9.58 -1.16 -13.38
C LEU A 136 -10.48 -2.12 -14.17
N SER A 137 -10.07 -3.35 -14.36
CA SER A 137 -10.76 -4.38 -15.14
C SER A 137 -11.88 -5.10 -14.39
N LEU A 138 -12.78 -4.32 -13.80
CA LEU A 138 -13.91 -4.76 -12.98
C LEU A 138 -15.08 -5.29 -13.83
N ASP A 139 -15.75 -6.33 -13.35
CA ASP A 139 -17.01 -6.82 -13.95
C ASP A 139 -18.23 -6.12 -13.34
N TYR A 140 -18.61 -4.97 -13.88
CA TYR A 140 -19.75 -4.18 -13.41
C TYR A 140 -21.11 -4.87 -13.57
N THR A 141 -21.21 -5.97 -14.32
CA THR A 141 -22.46 -6.73 -14.41
C THR A 141 -22.81 -7.41 -13.08
N ARG A 142 -21.85 -7.50 -12.18
CA ARG A 142 -21.94 -8.13 -10.85
C ARG A 142 -21.65 -7.18 -9.70
N GLU A 143 -21.72 -5.86 -9.93
CA GLU A 143 -21.49 -4.87 -8.88
C GLU A 143 -22.46 -5.05 -7.72
N ARG A 144 -21.95 -4.99 -6.48
CA ARG A 144 -22.73 -5.16 -5.25
C ARG A 144 -22.59 -3.97 -4.30
N PHE A 145 -23.57 -3.85 -3.43
CA PHE A 145 -23.56 -2.90 -2.33
C PHE A 145 -24.01 -3.59 -1.05
N THR A 146 -23.33 -3.35 0.07
CA THR A 146 -23.61 -4.07 1.33
C THR A 146 -25.05 -3.95 1.83
N LEU A 147 -25.81 -2.91 1.42
CA LEU A 147 -27.24 -2.75 1.72
C LEU A 147 -28.17 -3.12 0.55
N ASP A 148 -27.68 -3.77 -0.52
CA ASP A 148 -28.59 -4.26 -1.56
C ASP A 148 -29.48 -5.41 -1.02
N ASP A 149 -30.58 -5.70 -1.71
CA ASP A 149 -31.59 -6.67 -1.25
C ASP A 149 -30.99 -8.06 -1.02
N GLY A 150 -30.09 -8.51 -1.90
CA GLY A 150 -29.47 -9.84 -1.80
C GLY A 150 -28.53 -9.93 -0.59
N LEU A 151 -27.70 -8.92 -0.39
CA LEU A 151 -26.78 -8.89 0.76
C LEU A 151 -27.56 -8.68 2.07
N SER A 152 -28.60 -7.86 2.06
CA SER A 152 -29.49 -7.67 3.22
C SER A 152 -30.17 -8.98 3.65
N LYS A 153 -30.61 -9.78 2.67
CA LYS A 153 -31.14 -11.13 2.92
C LYS A 153 -30.07 -12.06 3.54
N ALA A 154 -28.86 -12.01 3.03
CA ALA A 154 -27.74 -12.79 3.55
C ALA A 154 -27.40 -12.39 5.01
N VAL A 155 -27.33 -11.12 5.31
CA VAL A 155 -27.08 -10.58 6.65
C VAL A 155 -28.17 -11.05 7.62
N ARG A 156 -29.43 -10.92 7.25
CA ARG A 156 -30.55 -11.36 8.06
C ARG A 156 -30.47 -12.89 8.32
N LYS A 157 -30.16 -13.66 7.30
CA LYS A 157 -30.02 -15.13 7.40
C LYS A 157 -28.92 -15.53 8.38
N VAL A 158 -27.73 -14.96 8.27
CA VAL A 158 -26.61 -15.25 9.17
C VAL A 158 -26.94 -14.87 10.61
N PHE A 159 -27.57 -13.70 10.83
CA PHE A 159 -28.00 -13.31 12.17
C PHE A 159 -28.97 -14.31 12.79
N VAL A 160 -30.01 -14.69 12.06
CA VAL A 160 -31.02 -15.66 12.50
C VAL A 160 -30.40 -17.04 12.79
N ASP A 161 -29.53 -17.51 11.91
CA ASP A 161 -28.85 -18.80 12.07
C ASP A 161 -27.92 -18.83 13.30
N LEU A 162 -27.14 -17.75 13.51
CA LEU A 162 -26.29 -17.61 14.71
C LEU A 162 -27.13 -17.54 16.00
N TYR A 163 -28.25 -16.81 15.98
CA TYR A 163 -29.17 -16.71 17.10
C TYR A 163 -29.78 -18.08 17.45
N ASN A 164 -30.29 -18.80 16.46
CA ASN A 164 -30.88 -20.12 16.64
C ASN A 164 -29.88 -21.14 17.18
N LYS A 165 -28.57 -20.97 16.90
CA LYS A 165 -27.49 -21.79 17.47
C LYS A 165 -27.03 -21.32 18.86
N GLY A 166 -27.63 -20.27 19.40
CA GLY A 166 -27.26 -19.68 20.69
C GLY A 166 -25.91 -18.97 20.69
N LEU A 167 -25.41 -18.57 19.50
CA LEU A 167 -24.18 -17.83 19.31
C LEU A 167 -24.40 -16.31 19.32
N ILE A 168 -25.62 -15.85 19.05
CA ILE A 168 -26.01 -14.45 19.27
C ILE A 168 -26.87 -14.38 20.53
N TYR A 169 -26.58 -13.39 21.37
CA TYR A 169 -27.36 -13.11 22.58
C TYR A 169 -27.44 -11.61 22.85
N GLN A 170 -28.42 -11.22 23.62
CA GLN A 170 -28.58 -9.85 24.14
C GLN A 170 -28.17 -9.85 25.61
N GLY A 171 -27.37 -8.87 26.04
CA GLY A 171 -26.92 -8.77 27.44
C GLY A 171 -26.49 -7.37 27.83
N GLU A 172 -26.55 -7.08 29.12
CA GLU A 172 -25.96 -5.87 29.70
C GLU A 172 -24.48 -6.11 29.96
N ARG A 173 -23.62 -5.28 29.40
CA ARG A 173 -22.17 -5.30 29.60
C ARG A 173 -21.60 -3.91 29.56
N ILE A 174 -20.42 -3.73 30.12
CA ILE A 174 -19.62 -2.55 29.86
C ILE A 174 -19.10 -2.65 28.39
N ILE A 175 -19.40 -1.62 27.62
CA ILE A 175 -18.97 -1.49 26.24
C ILE A 175 -18.18 -0.21 26.07
N ASN A 176 -17.42 -0.11 24.96
CA ASN A 176 -16.84 1.15 24.53
C ASN A 176 -17.94 2.00 23.87
N TRP A 177 -18.19 3.16 24.43
CA TRP A 177 -19.23 4.08 23.94
C TRP A 177 -18.60 5.33 23.35
N ASP A 178 -19.02 5.70 22.15
CA ASP A 178 -18.66 6.97 21.51
C ASP A 178 -19.74 8.01 21.83
N PRO A 179 -19.46 9.01 22.71
CA PRO A 179 -20.48 9.99 23.12
C PRO A 179 -20.80 11.03 22.03
N GLU A 180 -19.93 11.24 21.04
CA GLU A 180 -20.21 12.12 19.90
C GLU A 180 -21.11 11.43 18.87
N ALA A 181 -20.77 10.21 18.48
CA ALA A 181 -21.60 9.40 17.59
C ALA A 181 -22.84 8.81 18.30
N LYS A 182 -22.86 8.79 19.62
CA LYS A 182 -23.92 8.22 20.48
C LYS A 182 -24.20 6.75 20.16
N THR A 183 -23.14 5.96 20.05
CA THR A 183 -23.22 4.55 19.68
C THR A 183 -22.11 3.72 20.31
N ALA A 184 -22.39 2.42 20.46
CA ALA A 184 -21.41 1.41 20.85
C ALA A 184 -20.34 1.23 19.79
N LEU A 185 -19.11 0.92 20.23
CA LEU A 185 -17.97 0.53 19.41
C LEU A 185 -17.53 -0.88 19.79
N SER A 186 -16.96 -1.59 18.85
CA SER A 186 -16.21 -2.82 19.14
C SER A 186 -14.82 -2.48 19.69
N ASN A 187 -14.19 -3.42 20.45
CA ASN A 187 -12.88 -3.20 21.08
C ASN A 187 -11.79 -2.79 20.08
N ILE A 188 -11.85 -3.32 18.85
CA ILE A 188 -10.86 -3.00 17.81
C ILE A 188 -11.06 -1.63 17.15
N GLU A 189 -12.19 -0.96 17.37
CA GLU A 189 -12.46 0.43 16.93
C GLU A 189 -11.97 1.49 17.91
N VAL A 190 -11.27 1.07 18.99
CA VAL A 190 -10.71 1.95 20.01
C VAL A 190 -9.19 2.02 19.87
N GLU A 191 -8.69 3.22 19.63
CA GLU A 191 -7.24 3.51 19.58
C GLU A 191 -6.77 4.02 20.94
N HIS A 192 -5.83 3.31 21.57
CA HIS A 192 -5.24 3.75 22.82
C HIS A 192 -4.10 4.72 22.57
N LYS A 193 -4.19 5.90 23.20
CA LYS A 193 -3.16 6.95 23.12
C LYS A 193 -2.64 7.24 24.51
N GLU A 194 -1.33 7.38 24.63
CA GLU A 194 -0.72 7.84 25.87
C GLU A 194 -0.96 9.34 26.01
N ILE A 195 -1.66 9.73 27.06
CA ILE A 195 -1.92 11.14 27.36
C ILE A 195 -1.41 11.50 28.75
N LYS A 196 -1.07 12.77 28.89
CA LYS A 196 -0.72 13.36 30.19
C LYS A 196 -2.01 13.81 30.87
N GLY A 197 -2.42 13.06 31.87
CA GLY A 197 -3.57 13.34 32.73
C GLY A 197 -3.17 13.58 34.19
N HIS A 198 -4.11 13.38 35.08
CA HIS A 198 -3.90 13.51 36.51
C HIS A 198 -4.46 12.31 37.25
N MET A 199 -3.78 11.93 38.32
CA MET A 199 -4.30 11.06 39.37
C MET A 199 -4.74 11.93 40.51
N PHE A 200 -6.00 11.86 40.88
CA PHE A 200 -6.61 12.63 41.92
C PHE A 200 -6.74 11.78 43.19
N TYR A 201 -6.29 12.28 44.31
CA TYR A 201 -6.35 11.61 45.61
C TYR A 201 -7.36 12.34 46.52
N PHE A 202 -8.45 11.63 46.90
CA PHE A 202 -9.55 12.19 47.67
C PHE A 202 -9.71 11.49 49.04
N LYS A 203 -10.05 12.25 50.06
CA LYS A 203 -10.30 11.80 51.42
C LYS A 203 -11.76 11.39 51.62
N TYR A 204 -11.98 10.12 51.91
CA TYR A 204 -13.27 9.56 52.30
C TYR A 204 -13.30 9.37 53.79
N LYS A 205 -14.35 9.83 54.47
CA LYS A 205 -14.45 9.70 55.92
C LYS A 205 -15.19 8.41 56.29
N ILE A 206 -14.58 7.56 57.09
CA ILE A 206 -15.21 6.34 57.59
C ILE A 206 -16.25 6.71 58.66
N VAL A 207 -17.46 6.21 58.48
CA VAL A 207 -18.63 6.54 59.35
C VAL A 207 -18.41 6.10 60.76
N GLU A 208 -17.96 4.86 60.99
CA GLU A 208 -17.90 4.20 62.29
C GLU A 208 -16.79 4.73 63.21
N ASN A 209 -15.67 5.16 62.65
CA ASN A 209 -14.51 5.56 63.45
C ASN A 209 -13.93 6.95 63.08
N GLY A 210 -14.47 7.61 62.06
CA GLY A 210 -14.06 8.94 61.65
C GLY A 210 -12.68 9.02 60.97
N ARG A 211 -11.99 7.88 60.72
CA ARG A 211 -10.72 7.82 60.01
C ARG A 211 -10.89 8.28 58.55
N GLU A 212 -9.90 8.97 58.01
CA GLU A 212 -9.84 9.33 56.61
C GLU A 212 -9.18 8.20 55.83
N LEU A 213 -9.82 7.81 54.73
CA LEU A 213 -9.37 6.86 53.76
C LEU A 213 -9.05 7.59 52.45
N VAL A 214 -7.83 7.48 51.96
CA VAL A 214 -7.46 8.16 50.70
C VAL A 214 -7.64 7.22 49.51
N ILE A 215 -8.40 7.67 48.53
CA ILE A 215 -8.71 6.92 47.30
C ILE A 215 -8.19 7.70 46.11
N ALA A 216 -7.52 7.00 45.20
CA ALA A 216 -6.97 7.55 43.97
C ALA A 216 -7.88 7.22 42.78
N THR A 217 -8.10 8.20 41.89
CA THR A 217 -8.87 8.00 40.64
C THR A 217 -8.38 8.95 39.55
N THR A 218 -8.42 8.49 38.32
CA THR A 218 -8.22 9.36 37.13
C THR A 218 -9.54 9.96 36.65
N ARG A 219 -10.69 9.50 37.19
CA ARG A 219 -12.03 9.84 36.67
C ARG A 219 -12.97 10.32 37.80
N PRO A 220 -12.74 11.49 38.39
CA PRO A 220 -13.58 12.03 39.48
C PRO A 220 -15.05 12.14 39.12
N GLU A 221 -15.38 12.45 37.87
CA GLU A 221 -16.74 12.62 37.34
C GLU A 221 -17.61 11.37 37.50
N THR A 222 -17.03 10.19 37.63
CA THR A 222 -17.81 8.95 37.81
C THR A 222 -18.15 8.60 39.25
N MET A 223 -17.63 9.36 40.21
CA MET A 223 -17.82 9.08 41.66
C MET A 223 -19.29 9.09 42.10
N PHE A 224 -20.15 9.79 41.35
CA PHE A 224 -21.61 9.82 41.66
C PHE A 224 -22.26 8.42 41.57
N ALA A 225 -21.63 7.50 40.80
CA ALA A 225 -22.13 6.14 40.61
C ALA A 225 -21.33 5.06 41.42
N ASP A 226 -20.49 5.48 42.36
CA ASP A 226 -19.75 4.54 43.19
C ASP A 226 -20.69 3.73 44.09
N GLN A 227 -20.41 2.40 44.18
CA GLN A 227 -21.27 1.47 44.97
C GLN A 227 -20.54 0.80 46.12
N ALA A 228 -19.23 0.74 46.10
CA ALA A 228 -18.41 0.14 47.12
C ALA A 228 -16.99 0.69 47.10
N ILE A 229 -16.22 0.38 48.15
CA ILE A 229 -14.77 0.56 48.21
C ILE A 229 -14.17 -0.82 48.47
N PHE A 230 -13.10 -1.15 47.73
CA PHE A 230 -12.39 -2.41 47.86
C PHE A 230 -10.99 -2.22 48.39
N VAL A 231 -10.55 -3.15 49.24
CA VAL A 231 -9.19 -3.28 49.77
C VAL A 231 -8.74 -4.73 49.66
N HIS A 232 -7.44 -4.99 49.70
CA HIS A 232 -6.95 -6.38 49.67
C HIS A 232 -7.19 -7.05 51.03
N PRO A 233 -7.67 -8.31 51.11
CA PRO A 233 -7.97 -8.99 52.38
C PRO A 233 -6.74 -9.16 53.30
N ASP A 234 -5.54 -9.25 52.73
CA ASP A 234 -4.28 -9.42 53.46
C ASP A 234 -3.54 -8.12 53.73
N ASP A 235 -4.11 -6.96 53.37
CA ASP A 235 -3.49 -5.66 53.66
C ASP A 235 -3.70 -5.22 55.07
N ASP A 236 -2.63 -5.32 55.88
CA ASP A 236 -2.66 -4.96 57.32
C ASP A 236 -3.05 -3.48 57.56
N ARG A 237 -2.93 -2.62 56.57
CA ARG A 237 -3.32 -1.21 56.68
C ARG A 237 -4.84 -1.02 56.76
N TYR A 238 -5.62 -1.98 56.24
CA TYR A 238 -7.06 -1.83 55.98
C TYR A 238 -7.94 -2.98 56.49
N LYS A 239 -7.35 -4.04 57.06
CA LYS A 239 -8.10 -5.22 57.56
C LYS A 239 -9.15 -4.82 58.63
N ASP A 240 -8.83 -3.80 59.42
CA ASP A 240 -9.66 -3.34 60.54
C ASP A 240 -10.89 -2.55 60.11
N ILE A 241 -10.93 -2.11 58.84
CA ILE A 241 -12.04 -1.30 58.30
C ILE A 241 -12.98 -2.08 57.41
N VAL A 242 -12.66 -3.32 57.03
CA VAL A 242 -13.54 -4.18 56.20
C VAL A 242 -14.87 -4.39 56.91
N GLY A 243 -15.98 -4.16 56.22
CA GLY A 243 -17.35 -4.18 56.75
C GLY A 243 -17.84 -2.85 57.34
N MET A 244 -16.99 -1.82 57.39
CA MET A 244 -17.37 -0.44 57.71
C MET A 244 -17.85 0.28 56.44
N HIS A 245 -18.25 1.54 56.61
CA HIS A 245 -18.73 2.39 55.52
C HIS A 245 -17.91 3.69 55.42
N ALA A 246 -17.64 4.17 54.22
CA ALA A 246 -17.01 5.45 53.99
C ALA A 246 -17.95 6.38 53.20
N ILE A 247 -17.97 7.65 53.59
CA ILE A 247 -18.83 8.66 52.94
C ILE A 247 -18.20 9.05 51.59
N ASN A 248 -18.94 8.87 50.51
CA ASN A 248 -18.59 9.37 49.17
C ASN A 248 -18.69 10.89 49.16
N PRO A 249 -17.61 11.64 48.93
CA PRO A 249 -17.67 13.10 49.00
C PRO A 249 -18.44 13.73 47.82
N ALA A 250 -18.75 13.00 46.75
CA ALA A 250 -19.48 13.53 45.62
C ALA A 250 -20.99 13.64 45.86
N ASN A 251 -21.57 12.67 46.57
CA ASN A 251 -23.03 12.59 46.77
C ASN A 251 -23.45 12.39 48.25
N GLY A 252 -22.52 12.16 49.15
CA GLY A 252 -22.77 11.95 50.56
C GLY A 252 -23.25 10.55 50.92
N GLU A 253 -23.28 9.61 50.03
CA GLU A 253 -23.69 8.23 50.29
C GLU A 253 -22.64 7.46 51.10
N ALA A 254 -23.10 6.53 51.94
CA ALA A 254 -22.25 5.65 52.72
C ALA A 254 -21.95 4.37 51.92
N LEU A 255 -20.73 4.25 51.43
CA LEU A 255 -20.27 3.09 50.64
C LEU A 255 -19.71 2.00 51.54
N PRO A 256 -20.09 0.72 51.36
CA PRO A 256 -19.49 -0.38 52.12
C PRO A 256 -18.04 -0.59 51.73
N ILE A 257 -17.18 -0.86 52.69
CA ILE A 257 -15.78 -1.24 52.50
C ILE A 257 -15.71 -2.76 52.47
N MET A 258 -15.32 -3.30 51.35
CA MET A 258 -15.26 -4.74 51.06
C MET A 258 -13.83 -5.20 50.79
N ALA A 259 -13.59 -6.49 50.84
CA ALA A 259 -12.27 -7.05 50.54
C ALA A 259 -12.31 -7.96 49.29
N ASP A 260 -11.30 -7.81 48.44
CA ASP A 260 -11.11 -8.66 47.25
C ASP A 260 -9.64 -8.81 46.90
N ASP A 261 -9.22 -10.02 46.49
CA ASP A 261 -7.86 -10.35 46.05
C ASP A 261 -7.45 -9.62 44.73
N TYR A 262 -8.41 -9.05 44.00
CA TYR A 262 -8.16 -8.25 42.81
C TYR A 262 -7.35 -6.97 43.10
N ILE A 263 -7.40 -6.45 44.33
CA ILE A 263 -6.75 -5.20 44.71
C ILE A 263 -5.23 -5.40 44.86
N ASP A 264 -4.47 -4.63 44.11
CA ASP A 264 -3.00 -4.63 44.19
C ASP A 264 -2.55 -3.76 45.36
N MET A 265 -1.96 -4.40 46.40
CA MET A 265 -1.45 -3.74 47.61
C MET A 265 -0.28 -2.77 47.35
N SER A 266 0.36 -2.85 46.14
CA SER A 266 1.50 -2.01 45.78
C SER A 266 1.12 -0.83 44.88
N PHE A 267 -0.11 -0.80 44.37
CA PHE A 267 -0.56 0.24 43.46
C PHE A 267 -1.34 1.36 44.17
N GLY A 268 -0.92 2.61 43.95
CA GLY A 268 -1.58 3.79 44.50
C GLY A 268 -1.71 3.73 46.01
N THR A 269 -2.92 3.90 46.54
CA THR A 269 -3.24 3.78 47.94
C THR A 269 -3.61 2.35 48.40
N ALA A 270 -3.67 1.41 47.43
CA ALA A 270 -4.23 0.07 47.62
C ALA A 270 -5.73 0.07 48.08
N VAL A 271 -6.42 1.14 47.78
CA VAL A 271 -7.84 1.32 48.01
C VAL A 271 -8.51 1.73 46.73
N MET A 272 -9.48 0.99 46.27
CA MET A 272 -10.16 1.22 44.99
C MET A 272 -11.63 1.53 45.22
N LYS A 273 -12.12 2.62 44.65
CA LYS A 273 -13.55 2.86 44.50
C LYS A 273 -14.12 1.96 43.43
N CYS A 274 -15.35 1.55 43.53
CA CYS A 274 -16.01 0.69 42.54
C CYS A 274 -17.17 1.41 41.88
N THR A 275 -17.06 1.66 40.58
CA THR A 275 -18.08 2.33 39.77
C THR A 275 -18.54 1.38 38.68
N PRO A 276 -19.44 0.44 38.94
CA PRO A 276 -19.76 -0.70 38.10
C PRO A 276 -20.21 -0.38 36.67
N ALA A 277 -20.90 0.72 36.47
CA ALA A 277 -21.44 1.10 35.18
C ALA A 277 -20.43 1.84 34.27
N HIS A 278 -19.22 2.17 34.78
CA HIS A 278 -18.26 3.03 34.09
C HIS A 278 -16.81 2.48 34.07
N ASP A 279 -16.62 1.24 34.52
CA ASP A 279 -15.34 0.54 34.46
C ASP A 279 -15.54 -0.98 34.34
N PRO A 280 -14.83 -1.67 33.41
CA PRO A 280 -15.01 -3.11 33.17
C PRO A 280 -14.56 -3.98 34.37
N ASN A 281 -13.55 -3.57 35.14
CA ASN A 281 -13.08 -4.31 36.30
C ASN A 281 -14.07 -4.16 37.47
N ASP A 282 -14.56 -2.94 37.67
CA ASP A 282 -15.58 -2.63 38.67
C ASP A 282 -16.89 -3.38 38.37
N PHE A 283 -17.26 -3.49 37.09
CA PHE A 283 -18.38 -4.30 36.62
C PHE A 283 -18.24 -5.78 37.03
N ALA A 284 -17.06 -6.38 36.82
CA ALA A 284 -16.81 -7.77 37.23
C ALA A 284 -16.93 -7.97 38.76
N LEU A 285 -16.40 -7.03 39.54
CA LEU A 285 -16.56 -7.04 40.98
C LEU A 285 -18.02 -6.88 41.39
N ALA A 286 -18.75 -5.96 40.76
CA ALA A 286 -20.16 -5.76 41.05
C ALA A 286 -21.00 -7.02 40.76
N GLN A 287 -20.72 -7.75 39.70
CA GLN A 287 -21.37 -9.04 39.42
C GLN A 287 -21.05 -10.08 40.50
N LYS A 288 -19.78 -10.14 40.95
CA LYS A 288 -19.34 -11.07 42.03
C LYS A 288 -20.04 -10.80 43.35
N TYR A 289 -20.24 -9.54 43.66
CA TYR A 289 -20.77 -9.10 44.95
C TYR A 289 -22.23 -8.65 44.90
N HIS A 290 -22.88 -8.76 43.71
CA HIS A 290 -24.28 -8.36 43.50
C HIS A 290 -24.57 -6.89 43.86
N LEU A 291 -23.67 -5.99 43.48
CA LEU A 291 -23.83 -4.54 43.68
C LEU A 291 -24.75 -3.95 42.60
N ASP A 292 -25.40 -2.85 42.90
CA ASP A 292 -26.14 -2.08 41.93
C ASP A 292 -25.18 -1.43 40.89
N MET A 293 -25.69 -1.07 39.71
CA MET A 293 -24.87 -0.55 38.61
C MET A 293 -25.49 0.74 38.05
N PRO A 294 -25.56 1.82 38.83
CA PRO A 294 -26.15 3.07 38.37
C PRO A 294 -25.27 3.76 37.33
N ILE A 295 -25.89 4.39 36.35
CA ILE A 295 -25.22 5.14 35.29
C ILE A 295 -25.32 6.64 35.60
N CYS A 296 -24.19 7.34 35.67
CA CYS A 296 -24.16 8.77 35.98
C CYS A 296 -24.00 9.69 34.78
N MET A 297 -23.86 9.13 33.56
CA MET A 297 -23.71 9.88 32.32
C MET A 297 -24.85 9.59 31.34
N ASN A 298 -25.23 10.62 30.60
CA ASN A 298 -26.11 10.49 29.43
C ASN A 298 -25.33 9.93 28.23
N PRO A 299 -26.01 9.41 27.18
CA PRO A 299 -25.35 8.89 25.98
C PRO A 299 -24.49 9.89 25.21
N ASP A 300 -24.66 11.20 25.43
CA ASP A 300 -23.84 12.25 24.82
C ASP A 300 -22.64 12.69 25.69
N GLY A 301 -22.35 11.96 26.76
CA GLY A 301 -21.24 12.25 27.65
C GLY A 301 -21.51 13.40 28.64
N THR A 302 -22.71 13.93 28.69
CA THR A 302 -23.11 14.89 29.74
C THR A 302 -23.50 14.14 31.02
N MET A 303 -23.33 14.78 32.19
CA MET A 303 -23.71 14.21 33.45
C MET A 303 -25.24 14.20 33.61
N ASN A 304 -25.80 13.12 34.13
CA ASN A 304 -27.25 13.00 34.31
C ASN A 304 -27.75 13.61 35.63
N GLU A 305 -29.05 13.49 35.90
CA GLU A 305 -29.71 14.12 37.07
C GLU A 305 -29.19 13.65 38.42
N MET A 306 -28.64 12.41 38.55
CA MET A 306 -28.06 11.92 39.78
C MET A 306 -26.81 12.71 40.23
N CYS A 307 -26.18 13.45 39.32
CA CYS A 307 -25.04 14.29 39.60
C CYS A 307 -25.40 15.67 40.20
N GLY A 308 -26.67 15.91 40.53
CA GLY A 308 -27.14 17.10 41.19
C GLY A 308 -26.79 18.39 40.47
N LYS A 309 -26.04 19.30 41.11
CA LYS A 309 -25.67 20.60 40.49
C LYS A 309 -24.77 20.49 39.24
N TYR A 310 -24.16 19.33 38.97
CA TYR A 310 -23.31 19.08 37.80
C TYR A 310 -24.10 18.46 36.63
N ALA A 311 -25.40 18.18 36.83
CA ALA A 311 -26.26 17.64 35.77
C ALA A 311 -26.27 18.55 34.53
N GLY A 312 -26.12 17.94 33.35
CA GLY A 312 -26.08 18.66 32.08
C GLY A 312 -24.67 19.18 31.69
N MET A 313 -23.69 19.16 32.58
CA MET A 313 -22.29 19.50 32.25
C MET A 313 -21.67 18.39 31.40
N ASP A 314 -20.75 18.75 30.51
CA ASP A 314 -19.86 17.77 29.90
C ASP A 314 -19.02 17.08 30.98
N ARG A 315 -18.71 15.80 30.80
CA ARG A 315 -17.98 14.98 31.75
C ARG A 315 -16.65 15.59 32.22
N PHE A 316 -15.91 16.25 31.30
CA PHE A 316 -14.65 16.88 31.65
C PHE A 316 -14.83 18.22 32.36
N GLU A 317 -15.85 18.99 31.97
CA GLU A 317 -16.24 20.20 32.74
C GLU A 317 -16.70 19.84 34.13
N CYS A 318 -17.46 18.76 34.29
CA CYS A 318 -17.86 18.23 35.58
C CYS A 318 -16.63 17.83 36.45
N ARG A 319 -15.66 17.13 35.83
CA ARG A 319 -14.40 16.75 36.49
C ARG A 319 -13.70 17.96 37.09
N ASP A 320 -13.48 18.99 36.27
CA ASP A 320 -12.81 20.22 36.72
C ASP A 320 -13.59 20.98 37.79
N ALA A 321 -14.91 21.05 37.65
CA ALA A 321 -15.77 21.71 38.64
C ALA A 321 -15.81 20.96 39.98
N LEU A 322 -15.94 19.63 39.91
CA LEU A 322 -15.96 18.75 41.12
C LEU A 322 -14.63 18.83 41.88
N VAL A 323 -13.48 18.78 41.17
CA VAL A 323 -12.17 18.90 41.80
C VAL A 323 -11.99 20.24 42.48
N LYS A 324 -12.41 21.37 41.90
CA LYS A 324 -12.38 22.69 42.52
C LYS A 324 -13.22 22.74 43.78
N ASP A 325 -14.42 22.15 43.76
CA ASP A 325 -15.28 22.10 44.94
C ASP A 325 -14.68 21.23 46.06
N PHE A 326 -14.01 20.15 45.71
CA PHE A 326 -13.30 19.29 46.63
C PHE A 326 -12.08 19.95 47.24
N GLU A 327 -11.32 20.75 46.45
CA GLU A 327 -10.23 21.57 46.97
C GLU A 327 -10.74 22.58 48.00
N ALA A 328 -11.84 23.29 47.69
CA ALA A 328 -12.45 24.26 48.60
C ALA A 328 -13.00 23.60 49.87
N ALA A 329 -13.47 22.35 49.80
CA ALA A 329 -13.97 21.58 50.93
C ALA A 329 -12.87 20.83 51.72
N GLY A 330 -11.60 20.87 51.28
CA GLY A 330 -10.49 20.16 51.92
C GLY A 330 -10.52 18.63 51.73
N VAL A 331 -11.25 18.16 50.73
CA VAL A 331 -11.40 16.74 50.37
C VAL A 331 -10.22 16.25 49.55
N VAL A 332 -9.59 17.10 48.75
CA VAL A 332 -8.39 16.77 47.98
C VAL A 332 -7.22 16.56 48.94
N ASP A 333 -6.59 15.39 48.90
CA ASP A 333 -5.34 15.13 49.59
C ASP A 333 -4.17 15.72 48.77
N HIS A 334 -4.02 15.26 47.56
CA HIS A 334 -3.09 15.80 46.54
C HIS A 334 -3.50 15.40 45.12
N ILE A 335 -2.81 15.96 44.11
CA ILE A 335 -3.01 15.68 42.71
C ILE A 335 -1.63 15.44 42.07
N GLU A 336 -1.47 14.35 41.35
CA GLU A 336 -0.23 14.00 40.66
C GLU A 336 -0.44 13.99 39.16
N GLU A 337 0.61 14.39 38.39
CA GLU A 337 0.64 14.15 36.95
C GLU A 337 0.74 12.65 36.70
N HIS A 338 -0.08 12.14 35.81
CA HIS A 338 -0.14 10.72 35.49
C HIS A 338 -0.22 10.48 33.99
N MET A 339 0.77 9.74 33.47
CA MET A 339 0.74 9.28 32.10
C MET A 339 -0.05 7.97 32.02
N HIS A 340 -1.08 7.91 31.21
CA HIS A 340 -1.90 6.71 31.07
C HIS A 340 -2.46 6.55 29.66
N GLN A 341 -2.80 5.32 29.31
CA GLN A 341 -3.41 4.98 28.04
C GLN A 341 -4.90 5.27 28.06
N VAL A 342 -5.38 6.09 27.13
CA VAL A 342 -6.79 6.46 27.02
C VAL A 342 -7.32 6.06 25.66
N GLY A 343 -8.44 5.32 25.67
CA GLY A 343 -9.13 4.90 24.46
C GLY A 343 -9.78 6.07 23.73
N HIS A 344 -9.56 6.12 22.42
CA HIS A 344 -10.18 7.11 21.52
C HIS A 344 -10.95 6.38 20.45
N SER A 345 -12.10 6.90 20.07
CA SER A 345 -12.85 6.39 18.92
C SER A 345 -12.03 6.55 17.62
N GLN A 346 -11.84 5.48 16.89
CA GLN A 346 -11.20 5.53 15.56
C GLN A 346 -12.01 6.38 14.56
N ARG A 347 -13.32 6.54 14.81
CA ARG A 347 -14.24 7.21 13.89
C ARG A 347 -14.35 8.71 14.12
N THR A 348 -14.54 9.11 15.37
CA THR A 348 -14.74 10.53 15.75
C THR A 348 -13.47 11.14 16.35
N GLY A 349 -12.57 10.32 16.89
CA GLY A 349 -11.37 10.76 17.58
C GLY A 349 -11.60 11.18 19.04
N VAL A 350 -12.85 11.13 19.54
CA VAL A 350 -13.16 11.49 20.92
C VAL A 350 -12.73 10.40 21.90
N ILE A 351 -12.54 10.77 23.16
CA ILE A 351 -12.29 9.82 24.23
C ILE A 351 -13.56 8.97 24.43
N VAL A 352 -13.41 7.65 24.35
CA VAL A 352 -14.50 6.71 24.56
C VAL A 352 -14.80 6.57 26.04
N GLU A 353 -16.09 6.27 26.36
CA GLU A 353 -16.53 6.00 27.70
C GLU A 353 -16.79 4.50 27.90
N PRO A 354 -16.22 3.85 28.92
CA PRO A 354 -16.75 2.59 29.40
C PRO A 354 -18.19 2.83 29.91
N TYR A 355 -19.15 2.16 29.31
CA TYR A 355 -20.57 2.46 29.51
C TYR A 355 -21.40 1.20 29.60
N LEU A 356 -22.18 1.05 30.67
CA LEU A 356 -23.08 -0.07 30.82
C LEU A 356 -24.26 0.06 29.85
N SER A 357 -24.41 -0.92 29.00
CA SER A 357 -25.49 -0.91 28.01
C SER A 357 -25.95 -2.31 27.65
N LYS A 358 -27.25 -2.43 27.34
CA LYS A 358 -27.84 -3.65 26.81
C LYS A 358 -27.65 -3.68 25.31
N GLN A 359 -26.84 -4.64 24.84
CA GLN A 359 -26.41 -4.75 23.46
C GLN A 359 -26.56 -6.18 22.94
N TRP A 360 -26.44 -6.35 21.62
CA TRP A 360 -26.35 -7.66 20.98
C TRP A 360 -24.89 -8.06 20.78
N PHE A 361 -24.58 -9.31 21.10
CA PHE A 361 -23.23 -9.88 21.05
C PHE A 361 -23.19 -11.18 20.29
N VAL A 362 -22.05 -11.44 19.62
CA VAL A 362 -21.69 -12.74 19.07
C VAL A 362 -20.70 -13.42 20.02
N LYS A 363 -20.96 -14.67 20.41
CA LYS A 363 -20.00 -15.54 21.11
C LYS A 363 -18.92 -15.95 20.13
N MET A 364 -17.75 -15.33 20.24
CA MET A 364 -16.70 -15.47 19.24
C MET A 364 -15.86 -16.72 19.40
N LYS A 365 -15.63 -17.19 20.62
CA LYS A 365 -14.70 -18.29 20.90
C LYS A 365 -15.00 -19.56 20.08
N PRO A 366 -16.25 -20.08 20.00
CA PRO A 366 -16.53 -21.28 19.20
C PRO A 366 -16.26 -21.08 17.72
N LEU A 367 -16.53 -19.90 17.17
CA LEU A 367 -16.29 -19.56 15.76
C LEU A 367 -14.79 -19.48 15.45
N ALA A 368 -14.02 -18.88 16.35
CA ALA A 368 -12.56 -18.78 16.23
C ALA A 368 -11.88 -20.16 16.31
N GLU A 369 -12.32 -21.02 17.22
CA GLU A 369 -11.77 -22.37 17.38
C GLU A 369 -11.93 -23.21 16.09
N GLU A 370 -13.04 -23.08 15.38
CA GLU A 370 -13.23 -23.75 14.08
C GLU A 370 -12.24 -23.22 13.02
N VAL A 371 -12.02 -21.93 12.93
CA VAL A 371 -11.05 -21.33 11.99
C VAL A 371 -9.63 -21.78 12.33
N LEU A 372 -9.25 -21.75 13.61
CA LEU A 372 -7.93 -22.18 14.08
C LEU A 372 -7.67 -23.67 13.81
N ALA A 373 -8.72 -24.51 13.90
CA ALA A 373 -8.61 -25.92 13.56
C ALA A 373 -8.35 -26.11 12.05
N ASN A 374 -9.07 -25.38 11.20
CA ASN A 374 -8.92 -25.48 9.74
C ASN A 374 -7.59 -24.88 9.24
N GLN A 375 -7.05 -23.88 9.93
CA GLN A 375 -5.75 -23.29 9.59
C GLN A 375 -4.59 -24.29 9.75
N LYS A 376 -4.82 -25.43 10.41
CA LYS A 376 -3.85 -26.54 10.53
C LYS A 376 -3.98 -27.59 9.42
N ILE A 377 -4.97 -27.46 8.53
CA ILE A 377 -5.26 -28.42 7.45
C ILE A 377 -4.91 -27.75 6.12
N GLU A 378 -3.93 -28.28 5.40
CA GLU A 378 -3.37 -27.65 4.19
C GLU A 378 -4.42 -27.24 3.15
N ASP A 379 -5.37 -28.13 2.84
CA ASP A 379 -6.42 -27.87 1.84
C ASP A 379 -7.52 -26.90 2.31
N GLN A 380 -7.55 -26.55 3.60
CA GLN A 380 -8.58 -25.71 4.20
C GLN A 380 -8.02 -24.39 4.76
N LYS A 381 -6.70 -24.29 4.90
CA LYS A 381 -6.08 -23.09 5.44
C LYS A 381 -6.15 -21.92 4.46
N ILE A 382 -6.12 -20.72 5.02
CA ILE A 382 -5.91 -19.47 4.30
C ILE A 382 -4.39 -19.23 4.25
N HIS A 383 -3.83 -19.07 3.05
CA HIS A 383 -2.41 -18.76 2.87
C HIS A 383 -2.18 -17.26 2.90
N PHE A 384 -1.34 -16.81 3.82
CA PHE A 384 -0.98 -15.41 3.94
C PHE A 384 0.31 -15.10 3.17
N VAL A 385 0.28 -14.05 2.37
CA VAL A 385 1.46 -13.53 1.67
C VAL A 385 1.69 -12.10 2.14
N PRO A 386 2.77 -11.82 2.88
CA PRO A 386 3.78 -12.77 3.38
C PRO A 386 3.27 -13.60 4.59
N GLU A 387 3.81 -14.79 4.73
CA GLU A 387 3.41 -15.80 5.74
C GLU A 387 3.42 -15.29 7.19
N ARG A 388 4.26 -14.31 7.52
CA ARG A 388 4.32 -13.75 8.89
C ARG A 388 2.99 -13.26 9.43
N PHE A 389 2.06 -12.84 8.57
CA PHE A 389 0.74 -12.37 8.98
C PHE A 389 -0.21 -13.49 9.40
N GLU A 390 0.08 -14.75 9.06
CA GLU A 390 -0.66 -15.90 9.59
C GLU A 390 -0.55 -15.97 11.12
N LYS A 391 0.64 -15.73 11.66
CA LYS A 391 0.84 -15.68 13.11
C LYS A 391 0.04 -14.55 13.75
N THR A 392 0.02 -13.38 13.14
CA THR A 392 -0.77 -12.23 13.62
C THR A 392 -2.26 -12.56 13.65
N PHE A 393 -2.76 -13.19 12.58
CA PHE A 393 -4.15 -13.61 12.45
C PHE A 393 -4.53 -14.68 13.50
N THR A 394 -3.73 -15.72 13.67
CA THR A 394 -4.02 -16.82 14.61
C THR A 394 -3.95 -16.36 16.07
N GLN A 395 -2.95 -15.55 16.43
CA GLN A 395 -2.83 -14.99 17.79
C GLN A 395 -4.04 -14.11 18.17
N TRP A 396 -4.58 -13.36 17.23
CA TRP A 396 -5.79 -12.58 17.50
C TRP A 396 -7.00 -13.47 17.73
N LEU A 397 -7.19 -14.51 16.93
CA LEU A 397 -8.28 -15.48 17.09
C LEU A 397 -8.19 -16.26 18.42
N GLU A 398 -6.98 -16.58 18.88
CA GLU A 398 -6.76 -17.26 20.16
C GLU A 398 -7.21 -16.43 21.37
N ASN A 399 -7.14 -15.10 21.24
CA ASN A 399 -7.47 -14.15 22.31
C ASN A 399 -8.76 -13.37 22.04
N ILE A 400 -9.62 -13.87 21.16
CA ILE A 400 -10.81 -13.14 20.75
C ILE A 400 -11.85 -13.04 21.85
N GLU A 401 -12.41 -11.85 22.01
CA GLU A 401 -13.52 -11.54 22.90
C GLU A 401 -14.85 -11.51 22.16
N ASP A 402 -15.97 -11.60 22.92
CA ASP A 402 -17.30 -11.49 22.33
C ASP A 402 -17.48 -10.15 21.60
N TRP A 403 -18.05 -10.20 20.44
CA TRP A 403 -18.22 -9.06 19.55
C TRP A 403 -19.56 -8.36 19.76
N CYS A 404 -19.53 -7.10 20.20
CA CYS A 404 -20.70 -6.25 20.21
C CYS A 404 -21.09 -5.84 18.79
N ILE A 405 -22.24 -6.28 18.32
CA ILE A 405 -22.70 -6.11 16.92
C ILE A 405 -23.79 -5.08 16.74
N SER A 406 -24.41 -4.57 17.79
CA SER A 406 -25.45 -3.54 17.71
C SER A 406 -24.87 -2.13 17.67
N ARG A 407 -25.47 -1.26 16.88
CA ARG A 407 -25.12 0.16 16.74
C ARG A 407 -26.41 1.01 16.78
N GLN A 408 -26.35 2.08 17.54
CA GLN A 408 -27.48 3.03 17.73
C GLN A 408 -27.52 4.04 16.57
N LEU A 409 -27.65 3.52 15.37
CA LEU A 409 -27.67 4.28 14.11
C LEU A 409 -28.98 4.05 13.36
N TRP A 410 -29.25 4.91 12.40
CA TRP A 410 -30.35 4.72 11.45
C TRP A 410 -29.92 4.11 10.13
N TRP A 411 -28.69 4.41 9.69
CA TRP A 411 -28.10 3.91 8.46
C TRP A 411 -27.39 2.58 8.68
N GLY A 412 -27.90 1.51 8.13
CA GLY A 412 -27.35 0.16 8.23
C GLY A 412 -28.42 -0.93 8.19
N HIS A 413 -28.00 -2.17 8.41
CA HIS A 413 -28.90 -3.32 8.50
C HIS A 413 -29.62 -3.33 9.84
N ARG A 414 -30.91 -3.05 9.82
CA ARG A 414 -31.72 -3.10 11.04
C ARG A 414 -31.77 -4.51 11.62
N ILE A 415 -31.57 -4.64 12.92
CA ILE A 415 -31.54 -5.94 13.62
C ILE A 415 -32.87 -6.65 13.43
N PRO A 416 -32.87 -7.94 12.95
CA PRO A 416 -34.10 -8.69 12.69
C PRO A 416 -34.61 -9.37 13.97
N ALA A 417 -34.82 -8.58 14.99
CA ALA A 417 -35.36 -8.97 16.29
C ALA A 417 -36.52 -8.03 16.68
N TRP A 418 -37.55 -8.58 17.25
CA TRP A 418 -38.74 -7.89 17.71
C TRP A 418 -39.02 -8.26 19.15
N THR A 419 -39.38 -7.28 19.97
CA THR A 419 -39.82 -7.48 21.35
C THR A 419 -41.32 -7.34 21.40
N ASN A 420 -42.01 -8.34 21.97
CA ASN A 420 -43.45 -8.25 22.22
C ASN A 420 -43.70 -7.16 23.29
N LYS A 421 -44.62 -6.23 22.96
CA LYS A 421 -44.92 -5.05 23.79
C LYS A 421 -45.56 -5.38 25.13
N GLU A 422 -46.25 -6.54 25.20
CA GLU A 422 -46.96 -6.95 26.43
C GLU A 422 -46.13 -7.93 27.24
N THR A 423 -45.47 -8.92 26.60
CA THR A 423 -44.82 -10.01 27.31
C THR A 423 -43.29 -9.80 27.48
N GLY A 424 -42.69 -8.91 26.66
CA GLY A 424 -41.24 -8.74 26.63
C GLY A 424 -40.50 -9.89 25.89
N GLU A 425 -41.23 -10.85 25.33
CA GLU A 425 -40.66 -11.96 24.57
C GLU A 425 -39.93 -11.44 23.31
N ILE A 426 -38.78 -12.04 23.00
CA ILE A 426 -37.98 -11.68 21.83
C ILE A 426 -38.25 -12.71 20.72
N TYR A 427 -38.67 -12.22 19.55
CA TYR A 427 -38.76 -12.96 18.32
C TYR A 427 -37.62 -12.58 17.39
N VAL A 428 -36.90 -13.55 16.84
CA VAL A 428 -35.88 -13.36 15.81
C VAL A 428 -36.21 -14.22 14.60
N GLY A 429 -36.29 -13.63 13.42
CA GLY A 429 -36.76 -14.37 12.25
C GLY A 429 -36.41 -13.75 10.90
N MET A 430 -36.53 -14.58 9.87
CA MET A 430 -36.35 -14.13 8.47
C MET A 430 -37.50 -13.25 8.00
N GLU A 431 -38.69 -13.49 8.50
CA GLU A 431 -39.89 -12.73 8.22
C GLU A 431 -40.29 -11.89 9.42
N ASP A 432 -41.03 -10.82 9.19
CA ASP A 432 -41.62 -10.00 10.24
C ASP A 432 -42.70 -10.80 11.00
N PRO A 433 -42.96 -10.50 12.27
CA PRO A 433 -44.06 -11.12 13.01
C PRO A 433 -45.42 -10.99 12.32
N LYS A 434 -46.24 -12.02 12.44
CA LYS A 434 -47.57 -12.05 11.74
C LYS A 434 -48.55 -11.01 12.24
N ASP A 435 -48.36 -10.51 13.46
CA ASP A 435 -49.16 -9.51 14.14
C ASP A 435 -48.27 -8.29 14.55
N PRO A 436 -47.77 -7.54 13.58
CA PRO A 436 -46.71 -6.54 13.76
C PRO A 436 -47.14 -5.44 14.77
N GLU A 437 -48.41 -5.18 15.01
CA GLU A 437 -48.90 -4.23 15.97
C GLU A 437 -48.54 -4.56 17.41
N ASN A 438 -48.35 -5.86 17.73
CA ASN A 438 -48.00 -6.35 19.07
C ASN A 438 -46.47 -6.39 19.28
N TRP A 439 -45.69 -6.14 18.26
CA TRP A 439 -44.25 -6.25 18.29
C TRP A 439 -43.56 -4.91 17.97
N GLN A 440 -42.43 -4.69 18.57
CA GLN A 440 -41.57 -3.56 18.26
C GLN A 440 -40.22 -4.11 17.75
N GLN A 441 -39.88 -3.80 16.52
CA GLN A 441 -38.56 -4.14 15.98
C GLN A 441 -37.50 -3.35 16.72
N ASP A 442 -36.36 -4.00 16.99
CA ASP A 442 -35.16 -3.36 17.52
C ASP A 442 -34.78 -2.14 16.65
N GLU A 443 -34.47 -1.02 17.28
CA GLU A 443 -34.15 0.23 16.58
C GLU A 443 -32.71 0.28 16.10
N ASP A 444 -31.86 -0.55 16.68
CA ASP A 444 -30.45 -0.60 16.36
C ASP A 444 -30.21 -1.28 14.98
N VAL A 445 -29.07 -0.95 14.41
CA VAL A 445 -28.55 -1.61 13.22
C VAL A 445 -27.33 -2.45 13.58
N LEU A 446 -26.94 -3.36 12.67
CA LEU A 446 -25.74 -4.16 12.85
C LEU A 446 -24.49 -3.35 12.53
N ASP A 447 -23.39 -3.68 13.19
CA ASP A 447 -22.04 -3.25 12.86
C ASP A 447 -21.76 -3.47 11.37
N THR A 448 -21.18 -2.50 10.68
CA THR A 448 -20.85 -2.58 9.25
C THR A 448 -19.98 -3.80 8.95
N TRP A 449 -19.10 -4.19 9.86
CA TRP A 449 -18.27 -5.37 9.70
C TRP A 449 -19.03 -6.71 9.75
N PHE A 450 -20.26 -6.71 10.25
CA PHE A 450 -21.12 -7.90 10.21
C PHE A 450 -21.52 -8.24 8.77
N SER A 451 -21.95 -7.24 8.00
CA SER A 451 -22.27 -7.41 6.58
C SER A 451 -21.02 -7.58 5.72
N SER A 452 -19.98 -6.78 5.97
CA SER A 452 -18.70 -6.86 5.23
C SER A 452 -18.00 -8.20 5.42
N GLY A 453 -18.19 -8.86 6.56
CA GLY A 453 -17.68 -10.20 6.83
C GLY A 453 -18.33 -11.33 6.02
N LEU A 454 -19.44 -11.06 5.32
CA LEU A 454 -20.09 -12.01 4.41
C LEU A 454 -19.63 -11.85 2.96
N TRP A 455 -18.77 -10.87 2.67
CA TRP A 455 -18.46 -10.37 1.34
C TRP A 455 -17.98 -11.46 0.38
N ALA A 456 -17.20 -12.43 0.85
CA ALA A 456 -16.63 -13.49 0.01
C ALA A 456 -17.67 -14.43 -0.62
N PHE A 457 -18.88 -14.54 -0.06
CA PHE A 457 -19.91 -15.46 -0.53
C PHE A 457 -21.27 -14.81 -0.76
N SER A 458 -21.63 -13.80 0.02
CA SER A 458 -22.90 -13.08 -0.18
C SER A 458 -22.94 -12.32 -1.50
N THR A 459 -21.80 -11.78 -1.94
CA THR A 459 -21.66 -11.10 -3.24
C THR A 459 -21.91 -12.03 -4.42
N LEU A 460 -21.65 -13.33 -4.26
CA LEU A 460 -21.90 -14.36 -5.26
C LEU A 460 -23.34 -14.91 -5.23
N GLY A 461 -24.20 -14.36 -4.35
CA GLY A 461 -25.62 -14.61 -4.32
C GLY A 461 -26.15 -15.46 -3.18
N TRP A 462 -25.29 -15.93 -2.24
CA TRP A 462 -25.76 -16.63 -1.05
C TRP A 462 -26.79 -15.73 -0.27
N PRO A 463 -27.88 -16.28 0.29
CA PRO A 463 -28.16 -17.69 0.58
C PRO A 463 -28.76 -18.51 -0.58
N GLU A 464 -28.93 -17.91 -1.75
CA GLU A 464 -29.39 -18.64 -2.93
C GLU A 464 -28.27 -19.52 -3.53
N LYS A 465 -28.63 -20.61 -4.16
CA LYS A 465 -27.70 -21.45 -4.93
C LYS A 465 -27.57 -20.87 -6.34
N THR A 466 -26.70 -19.90 -6.50
CA THR A 466 -26.46 -19.27 -7.80
C THR A 466 -25.33 -19.97 -8.56
N ALA A 467 -25.33 -19.83 -9.88
CA ALA A 467 -24.24 -20.35 -10.71
C ALA A 467 -22.89 -19.68 -10.36
N ASP A 468 -22.90 -18.40 -10.01
CA ASP A 468 -21.71 -17.67 -9.60
C ASP A 468 -21.15 -18.20 -8.26
N LEU A 469 -22.02 -18.51 -7.30
CA LEU A 469 -21.61 -19.13 -6.03
C LEU A 469 -20.99 -20.52 -6.23
N GLU A 470 -21.60 -21.36 -7.05
CA GLU A 470 -21.06 -22.70 -7.35
C GLU A 470 -19.72 -22.66 -8.08
N ARG A 471 -19.52 -21.62 -8.92
CA ARG A 471 -18.35 -21.53 -9.78
C ARG A 471 -17.16 -20.84 -9.11
N TYR A 472 -17.39 -19.75 -8.40
CA TYR A 472 -16.35 -18.82 -7.94
C TYR A 472 -16.08 -18.86 -6.45
N PHE A 473 -16.82 -19.64 -5.68
CA PHE A 473 -16.58 -19.82 -4.25
C PHE A 473 -15.87 -21.16 -3.97
N PRO A 474 -14.88 -21.24 -3.05
CA PRO A 474 -14.20 -20.10 -2.41
C PRO A 474 -13.44 -19.23 -3.41
N THR A 475 -13.33 -17.91 -3.13
CA THR A 475 -12.58 -17.02 -4.02
C THR A 475 -11.09 -17.34 -4.02
N ASP A 476 -10.34 -16.88 -5.01
CA ASP A 476 -8.94 -17.30 -5.17
C ASP A 476 -8.00 -16.42 -4.35
N THR A 477 -8.05 -15.11 -4.56
CA THR A 477 -7.12 -14.19 -3.90
C THR A 477 -7.86 -12.99 -3.31
N LEU A 478 -7.59 -12.69 -2.04
CA LEU A 478 -7.96 -11.43 -1.41
C LEU A 478 -6.72 -10.56 -1.34
N VAL A 479 -6.85 -9.28 -1.69
CA VAL A 479 -5.80 -8.26 -1.48
C VAL A 479 -6.32 -7.26 -0.48
N THR A 480 -5.53 -6.91 0.54
CA THR A 480 -5.93 -5.94 1.56
C THR A 480 -4.74 -5.41 2.35
N GLY A 481 -4.91 -4.27 3.02
CA GLY A 481 -3.94 -3.73 3.96
C GLY A 481 -3.84 -4.55 5.26
N TYR A 482 -2.66 -4.54 5.89
CA TYR A 482 -2.45 -5.24 7.16
C TYR A 482 -3.31 -4.68 8.30
N ASP A 483 -3.75 -3.44 8.20
CA ASP A 483 -4.51 -2.73 9.22
C ASP A 483 -5.95 -3.24 9.39
N ILE A 484 -6.49 -3.97 8.41
CA ILE A 484 -7.84 -4.55 8.48
C ILE A 484 -7.87 -6.09 8.55
N ILE A 485 -6.76 -6.73 8.90
CA ILE A 485 -6.73 -8.19 9.12
C ILE A 485 -7.78 -8.60 10.15
N PHE A 486 -7.86 -7.90 11.28
CA PHE A 486 -8.80 -8.22 12.35
C PHE A 486 -10.22 -7.74 12.04
N PHE A 487 -10.34 -6.58 11.41
CA PHE A 487 -11.63 -6.00 11.08
C PHE A 487 -12.35 -6.78 9.99
N TRP A 488 -11.62 -7.28 8.99
CA TRP A 488 -12.25 -7.83 7.80
C TRP A 488 -11.82 -9.28 7.49
N VAL A 489 -10.53 -9.56 7.37
CA VAL A 489 -10.05 -10.91 7.01
C VAL A 489 -10.52 -11.95 8.01
N ALA A 490 -10.33 -11.72 9.31
CA ALA A 490 -10.74 -12.63 10.36
C ALA A 490 -12.26 -12.80 10.42
N ARG A 491 -13.01 -11.71 10.25
CA ARG A 491 -14.48 -11.77 10.22
C ARG A 491 -15.01 -12.52 9.01
N MET A 492 -14.42 -12.35 7.84
CA MET A 492 -14.75 -13.20 6.69
C MET A 492 -14.43 -14.66 6.97
N ALA A 493 -13.30 -14.96 7.59
CA ALA A 493 -12.89 -16.34 7.87
C ALA A 493 -13.92 -17.08 8.74
N PHE A 494 -14.31 -16.54 9.90
CA PHE A 494 -15.24 -17.26 10.78
C PHE A 494 -16.70 -17.19 10.31
N GLN A 495 -17.15 -16.12 9.68
CA GLN A 495 -18.52 -16.07 9.16
C GLN A 495 -18.70 -16.98 7.95
N THR A 496 -17.70 -17.04 7.05
CA THR A 496 -17.73 -17.97 5.93
C THR A 496 -17.67 -19.41 6.42
N ARG A 497 -16.80 -19.71 7.41
CA ARG A 497 -16.74 -21.04 7.99
C ARG A 497 -18.08 -21.46 8.59
N PHE A 498 -18.74 -20.55 9.29
CA PHE A 498 -20.06 -20.78 9.85
C PHE A 498 -21.15 -21.02 8.80
N ALA A 499 -21.19 -20.19 7.74
CA ALA A 499 -22.28 -20.22 6.75
C ALA A 499 -22.04 -21.22 5.62
N MET A 500 -20.81 -21.41 5.20
CA MET A 500 -20.41 -22.16 4.01
C MET A 500 -19.61 -23.44 4.31
N HIS A 501 -19.13 -23.60 5.54
CA HIS A 501 -18.29 -24.73 5.98
C HIS A 501 -16.96 -24.86 5.22
N ASP A 502 -16.47 -23.76 4.66
CA ASP A 502 -15.24 -23.66 3.89
C ASP A 502 -14.49 -22.38 4.24
N ARG A 503 -13.29 -22.17 3.65
CA ARG A 503 -12.55 -20.91 3.71
C ARG A 503 -13.13 -19.87 2.76
N PRO A 504 -13.03 -18.57 3.05
CA PRO A 504 -13.55 -17.52 2.18
C PRO A 504 -12.75 -17.34 0.89
N PHE A 505 -11.43 -17.52 0.97
CA PHE A 505 -10.46 -17.38 -0.12
C PHE A 505 -9.25 -18.28 0.12
N LYS A 506 -8.51 -18.58 -0.94
CA LYS A 506 -7.31 -19.43 -0.88
C LYS A 506 -6.12 -18.64 -0.36
N ASP A 507 -5.82 -17.52 -0.99
CA ASP A 507 -4.67 -16.66 -0.67
C ASP A 507 -5.12 -15.30 -0.16
N VAL A 508 -4.36 -14.73 0.79
CA VAL A 508 -4.49 -13.34 1.24
C VAL A 508 -3.18 -12.62 0.99
N LEU A 509 -3.17 -11.74 0.02
CA LEU A 509 -2.04 -10.86 -0.25
C LEU A 509 -2.18 -9.59 0.60
N ILE A 510 -1.26 -9.42 1.54
CA ILE A 510 -1.23 -8.28 2.45
C ILE A 510 -0.27 -7.23 1.92
N HIS A 511 -0.75 -6.00 1.78
CA HIS A 511 0.08 -4.83 1.51
C HIS A 511 0.20 -3.92 2.73
N GLY A 512 1.14 -2.98 2.70
CA GLY A 512 1.32 -1.97 3.74
C GLY A 512 0.45 -0.73 3.51
N LEU A 513 0.80 0.36 4.17
CA LEU A 513 0.13 1.66 4.05
C LEU A 513 0.96 2.62 3.20
N VAL A 514 0.28 3.55 2.53
CA VAL A 514 0.97 4.63 1.83
C VAL A 514 1.36 5.71 2.83
N ARG A 515 2.64 6.08 2.82
CA ARG A 515 3.21 7.13 3.65
C ARG A 515 3.72 8.28 2.80
N ASP A 516 3.80 9.46 3.40
CA ASP A 516 4.41 10.62 2.73
C ASP A 516 5.94 10.44 2.56
N ASN A 517 6.58 11.38 1.91
CA ASN A 517 8.03 11.37 1.67
C ASN A 517 8.88 11.41 2.96
N GLN A 518 8.30 11.80 4.10
CA GLN A 518 8.92 11.78 5.42
C GLN A 518 8.63 10.48 6.20
N GLY A 519 7.86 9.54 5.63
CA GLY A 519 7.48 8.28 6.25
C GLY A 519 6.30 8.39 7.23
N ARG A 520 5.57 9.51 7.26
CA ARG A 520 4.40 9.69 8.12
C ARG A 520 3.14 9.14 7.43
N LYS A 521 2.23 8.61 8.22
CA LYS A 521 0.91 8.20 7.71
C LYS A 521 0.19 9.40 7.09
N MET A 522 -0.35 9.24 5.89
CA MET A 522 -1.17 10.27 5.27
C MET A 522 -2.50 10.40 5.99
N SER A 523 -2.88 11.63 6.33
CA SER A 523 -4.17 11.93 6.95
C SER A 523 -4.68 13.32 6.56
N LYS A 524 -6.01 13.49 6.62
CA LYS A 524 -6.64 14.79 6.37
C LYS A 524 -6.21 15.84 7.39
N SER A 525 -6.00 15.45 8.64
CA SER A 525 -5.56 16.34 9.72
C SER A 525 -4.14 16.88 9.55
N LEU A 526 -3.25 16.11 8.93
CA LEU A 526 -1.88 16.54 8.61
C LEU A 526 -1.77 17.31 7.29
N GLY A 527 -2.83 17.29 6.46
CA GLY A 527 -2.81 17.95 5.16
C GLY A 527 -1.78 17.38 4.17
N ASN A 528 -1.28 16.16 4.43
CA ASN A 528 -0.27 15.49 3.62
C ASN A 528 -0.87 14.41 2.69
N GLY A 529 -2.19 14.37 2.55
CA GLY A 529 -2.89 13.47 1.65
C GLY A 529 -2.73 13.92 0.20
N ILE A 530 -2.49 12.96 -0.70
CA ILE A 530 -2.37 13.18 -2.14
C ILE A 530 -3.58 12.54 -2.81
N ASP A 531 -4.27 13.32 -3.66
CA ASP A 531 -5.36 12.82 -4.48
C ASP A 531 -4.77 12.07 -5.69
N PRO A 532 -5.03 10.76 -5.85
CA PRO A 532 -4.54 10.01 -7.00
C PRO A 532 -5.03 10.57 -8.33
N MET A 533 -6.16 11.27 -8.35
CA MET A 533 -6.71 11.88 -9.57
C MET A 533 -5.86 13.06 -10.06
N ASP A 534 -5.26 13.83 -9.15
CA ASP A 534 -4.34 14.90 -9.51
C ASP A 534 -3.07 14.32 -10.15
N VAL A 535 -2.54 13.24 -9.59
CA VAL A 535 -1.38 12.54 -10.15
C VAL A 535 -1.69 11.97 -11.54
N ILE A 536 -2.87 11.35 -11.73
CA ILE A 536 -3.29 10.84 -13.04
C ILE A 536 -3.46 11.98 -14.04
N GLN A 537 -4.02 13.11 -13.64
CA GLN A 537 -4.17 14.26 -14.52
C GLN A 537 -2.83 14.80 -14.99
N GLU A 538 -1.80 14.76 -14.15
CA GLU A 538 -0.47 15.29 -14.47
C GLU A 538 0.42 14.28 -15.21
N LYS A 539 0.44 13.02 -14.79
CA LYS A 539 1.39 11.99 -15.23
C LYS A 539 0.76 10.77 -15.91
N GLY A 540 -0.57 10.66 -15.90
CA GLY A 540 -1.30 9.51 -16.44
C GLY A 540 -1.45 8.35 -15.45
N ALA A 541 -2.47 7.53 -15.70
CA ALA A 541 -2.79 6.37 -14.87
C ALA A 541 -1.66 5.35 -14.86
N ASP A 542 -1.06 5.05 -16.01
CA ASP A 542 -0.02 4.03 -16.15
C ASP A 542 1.23 4.35 -15.33
N ALA A 543 1.65 5.62 -15.25
CA ALA A 543 2.78 6.04 -14.45
C ALA A 543 2.52 5.85 -12.95
N LEU A 544 1.31 6.21 -12.48
CA LEU A 544 0.90 5.99 -11.10
C LEU A 544 0.82 4.50 -10.76
N ARG A 545 0.17 3.69 -11.61
CA ARG A 545 0.01 2.25 -11.41
C ARG A 545 1.36 1.53 -11.30
N PHE A 546 2.29 1.83 -12.20
CA PHE A 546 3.62 1.25 -12.20
C PHE A 546 4.41 1.63 -10.94
N PHE A 547 4.38 2.91 -10.57
CA PHE A 547 5.00 3.38 -9.31
C PHE A 547 4.44 2.64 -8.09
N LEU A 548 3.11 2.59 -7.94
CA LEU A 548 2.46 2.00 -6.77
C LEU A 548 2.80 0.51 -6.58
N THR A 549 3.02 -0.23 -7.65
CA THR A 549 3.13 -1.69 -7.61
C THR A 549 4.56 -2.21 -7.69
N THR A 550 5.50 -1.39 -8.16
CA THR A 550 6.90 -1.81 -8.36
C THR A 550 7.88 -1.25 -7.31
N ASN A 551 7.41 -0.43 -6.38
CA ASN A 551 8.23 0.22 -5.36
C ASN A 551 8.00 -0.28 -3.94
N SER A 552 7.27 -1.39 -3.77
CA SER A 552 7.03 -2.02 -2.48
C SER A 552 6.96 -3.54 -2.63
N THR A 553 7.33 -4.26 -1.58
CA THR A 553 7.18 -5.71 -1.46
C THR A 553 5.98 -6.06 -0.58
N PRO A 554 5.41 -7.27 -0.68
CA PRO A 554 4.27 -7.67 0.14
C PRO A 554 4.46 -7.40 1.63
N GLY A 555 3.47 -6.77 2.25
CA GLY A 555 3.44 -6.43 3.68
C GLY A 555 4.31 -5.26 4.11
N GLN A 556 4.93 -4.53 3.19
CA GLN A 556 5.72 -3.33 3.49
C GLN A 556 4.95 -2.06 3.12
N ASP A 557 5.22 -0.98 3.87
CA ASP A 557 4.68 0.34 3.56
C ASP A 557 5.32 0.92 2.29
N LEU A 558 4.53 1.68 1.54
CA LEU A 558 4.98 2.40 0.36
C LEU A 558 5.19 3.88 0.71
N ARG A 559 6.38 4.41 0.46
CA ARG A 559 6.62 5.85 0.52
C ARG A 559 6.29 6.50 -0.81
N TYR A 560 5.43 7.50 -0.78
CA TYR A 560 5.15 8.32 -1.94
C TYR A 560 6.39 9.15 -2.31
N ASP A 561 6.79 9.04 -3.57
CA ASP A 561 7.96 9.73 -4.12
C ASP A 561 7.67 10.18 -5.55
N GLU A 562 7.54 11.49 -5.73
CA GLU A 562 7.22 12.10 -7.02
C GLU A 562 8.31 11.83 -8.07
N THR A 563 9.58 11.77 -7.64
CA THR A 563 10.71 11.49 -8.57
C THR A 563 10.63 10.09 -9.17
N LYS A 564 10.08 9.13 -8.43
CA LYS A 564 9.84 7.77 -8.94
C LYS A 564 8.66 7.71 -9.90
N ILE A 565 7.65 8.54 -9.71
CA ILE A 565 6.56 8.69 -10.68
C ILE A 565 7.09 9.31 -11.97
N ASP A 566 7.96 10.32 -11.89
CA ASP A 566 8.66 10.89 -13.04
C ASP A 566 9.51 9.85 -13.78
N SER A 567 10.18 8.96 -13.03
CA SER A 567 10.92 7.83 -13.61
C SER A 567 9.99 6.88 -14.37
N SER A 568 8.82 6.57 -13.81
CA SER A 568 7.79 5.76 -14.48
C SER A 568 7.27 6.44 -15.74
N TRP A 569 7.03 7.74 -15.71
CA TRP A 569 6.67 8.54 -16.88
C TRP A 569 7.75 8.51 -17.96
N ASN A 570 9.02 8.66 -17.58
CA ASN A 570 10.14 8.58 -18.49
C ASN A 570 10.27 7.19 -19.12
N PHE A 571 9.97 6.14 -18.36
CA PHE A 571 9.93 4.76 -18.86
C PHE A 571 8.85 4.59 -19.94
N ILE A 572 7.66 5.11 -19.72
CA ILE A 572 6.57 5.11 -20.71
C ILE A 572 7.00 5.83 -22.00
N ASN A 573 7.61 7.00 -21.88
CA ASN A 573 8.11 7.75 -23.04
C ASN A 573 9.21 6.98 -23.81
N LYS A 574 10.05 6.24 -23.09
CA LYS A 574 11.08 5.37 -23.70
C LYS A 574 10.43 4.27 -24.53
N ILE A 575 9.43 3.59 -23.96
CA ILE A 575 8.65 2.54 -24.66
C ILE A 575 7.95 3.12 -25.90
N TRP A 576 7.30 4.27 -25.76
CA TRP A 576 6.63 4.96 -26.87
C TRP A 576 7.57 5.25 -28.03
N ASN A 577 8.74 5.79 -27.77
CA ASN A 577 9.73 6.11 -28.79
C ASN A 577 10.32 4.85 -29.44
N ALA A 578 10.57 3.79 -28.67
CA ALA A 578 11.00 2.51 -29.19
C ALA A 578 9.93 1.89 -30.10
N ALA A 579 8.67 1.91 -29.68
CA ALA A 579 7.55 1.42 -30.48
C ALA A 579 7.38 2.18 -31.79
N ARG A 580 7.54 3.52 -31.79
CA ARG A 580 7.53 4.32 -33.03
C ARG A 580 8.66 3.92 -33.97
N TYR A 581 9.83 3.67 -33.43
CA TYR A 581 10.96 3.20 -34.27
C TYR A 581 10.63 1.85 -34.88
N VAL A 582 10.13 0.90 -34.12
CA VAL A 582 9.74 -0.43 -34.60
C VAL A 582 8.63 -0.31 -35.65
N GLN A 583 7.59 0.51 -35.42
CA GLN A 583 6.52 0.76 -36.40
C GLN A 583 7.07 1.24 -37.76
N MET A 584 8.05 2.17 -37.74
CA MET A 584 8.67 2.67 -38.96
C MET A 584 9.47 1.59 -39.73
N GLN A 585 10.05 0.62 -38.96
CA GLN A 585 10.81 -0.47 -39.63
C GLN A 585 9.89 -1.58 -40.14
N VAL A 586 8.85 -1.92 -39.41
CA VAL A 586 7.93 -3.02 -39.74
C VAL A 586 6.93 -2.63 -40.82
N GLY A 587 6.40 -1.38 -40.78
CA GLY A 587 5.35 -0.92 -41.71
C GLY A 587 3.96 -1.47 -41.34
N ASP A 588 3.09 -1.61 -42.35
CA ASP A 588 1.67 -1.98 -42.18
C ASP A 588 1.39 -3.49 -42.13
N GLU A 589 2.38 -4.31 -42.46
CA GLU A 589 2.23 -5.77 -42.54
C GLU A 589 2.91 -6.45 -41.33
N ARG A 590 2.21 -7.41 -40.74
CA ARG A 590 2.77 -8.21 -39.66
C ARG A 590 3.90 -9.10 -40.15
N PRO A 591 5.14 -8.93 -39.66
CA PRO A 591 6.23 -9.80 -40.06
C PRO A 591 6.09 -11.20 -39.46
N THR A 592 6.55 -12.22 -40.15
CA THR A 592 6.58 -13.60 -39.70
C THR A 592 7.97 -13.94 -39.17
N LEU A 593 8.07 -14.42 -37.96
CA LEU A 593 9.34 -14.85 -37.36
C LEU A 593 9.81 -16.17 -38.03
N ASP A 594 10.99 -16.15 -38.67
CA ASP A 594 11.70 -17.35 -39.14
C ASP A 594 12.92 -17.58 -38.23
N THR A 595 12.83 -18.59 -37.38
CA THR A 595 13.89 -18.92 -36.41
C THR A 595 15.15 -19.53 -37.02
N LYS A 596 15.16 -19.78 -38.34
CA LYS A 596 16.30 -20.35 -39.04
C LYS A 596 17.27 -19.30 -39.60
N THR A 597 16.87 -18.03 -39.62
CA THR A 597 17.65 -16.95 -40.26
C THR A 597 18.03 -15.85 -39.24
N LEU A 598 18.16 -16.22 -37.95
CA LEU A 598 18.46 -15.29 -36.88
C LEU A 598 19.94 -14.90 -36.87
N SER A 599 20.23 -13.61 -36.73
CA SER A 599 21.56 -13.09 -36.43
C SER A 599 21.95 -13.36 -34.98
N SER A 600 23.22 -13.17 -34.61
CA SER A 600 23.71 -13.32 -33.23
C SER A 600 22.95 -12.39 -32.25
N ALA A 601 22.67 -11.14 -32.67
CA ALA A 601 21.88 -10.20 -31.87
C ALA A 601 20.41 -10.64 -31.72
N ASP A 602 19.81 -11.22 -32.79
CA ASP A 602 18.45 -11.75 -32.74
C ASP A 602 18.34 -12.93 -31.74
N LYS A 603 19.29 -13.85 -31.79
CA LYS A 603 19.39 -14.99 -30.90
C LYS A 603 19.56 -14.54 -29.43
N TRP A 604 20.43 -13.57 -29.18
CA TRP A 604 20.64 -13.01 -27.85
C TRP A 604 19.38 -12.40 -27.27
N ILE A 605 18.67 -11.52 -27.97
CA ILE A 605 17.47 -10.86 -27.43
C ILE A 605 16.31 -11.83 -27.25
N LEU A 606 16.17 -12.84 -28.14
CA LEU A 606 15.15 -13.88 -27.98
C LEU A 606 15.45 -14.79 -26.79
N SER A 607 16.73 -15.13 -26.54
CA SER A 607 17.14 -15.87 -25.32
C SER A 607 16.83 -15.07 -24.07
N ARG A 608 17.21 -13.80 -24.06
CA ARG A 608 16.94 -12.90 -22.95
C ARG A 608 15.42 -12.74 -22.70
N ARG A 609 14.63 -12.61 -23.78
CA ARG A 609 13.16 -12.57 -23.71
C ARG A 609 12.57 -13.85 -23.11
N ASN A 610 13.08 -15.03 -23.46
CA ASN A 610 12.63 -16.29 -22.89
C ASN A 610 12.96 -16.38 -21.39
N GLU A 611 14.14 -15.95 -20.96
CA GLU A 611 14.52 -15.86 -19.55
C GLU A 611 13.60 -14.90 -18.78
N VAL A 612 13.30 -13.73 -19.35
CA VAL A 612 12.36 -12.75 -18.77
C VAL A 612 10.96 -13.36 -18.64
N LEU A 613 10.49 -14.11 -19.64
CA LEU A 613 9.20 -14.79 -19.57
C LEU A 613 9.12 -15.75 -18.36
N GLU A 614 10.16 -16.56 -18.14
CA GLU A 614 10.22 -17.49 -17.02
C GLU A 614 10.25 -16.75 -15.67
N ASN A 615 11.12 -15.75 -15.53
CA ASN A 615 11.30 -14.97 -14.31
C ASN A 615 10.03 -14.18 -13.95
N VAL A 616 9.45 -13.49 -14.93
CA VAL A 616 8.24 -12.69 -14.74
C VAL A 616 7.06 -13.59 -14.38
N THR A 617 6.85 -14.69 -15.09
CA THR A 617 5.76 -15.63 -14.80
C THR A 617 5.88 -16.21 -13.40
N LYS A 618 7.09 -16.67 -13.01
CA LYS A 618 7.36 -17.19 -11.67
C LYS A 618 7.10 -16.15 -10.57
N ASN A 619 7.52 -14.91 -10.78
CA ASN A 619 7.36 -13.85 -9.78
C ASN A 619 5.92 -13.34 -9.72
N MET A 620 5.18 -13.32 -10.84
CA MET A 620 3.73 -13.04 -10.86
C MET A 620 2.95 -14.06 -10.05
N ASP A 621 3.26 -15.35 -10.22
CA ASP A 621 2.60 -16.44 -9.47
C ASP A 621 2.96 -16.44 -7.97
N ARG A 622 3.99 -15.68 -7.55
CA ARG A 622 4.41 -15.46 -6.16
C ARG A 622 4.00 -14.12 -5.59
N TYR A 623 3.29 -13.32 -6.34
CA TYR A 623 2.89 -11.95 -5.95
C TYR A 623 4.05 -10.96 -5.76
N GLU A 624 5.23 -11.23 -6.35
CA GLU A 624 6.46 -10.41 -6.22
C GLU A 624 6.49 -9.31 -7.29
N LEU A 625 5.49 -8.43 -7.30
CA LEU A 625 5.29 -7.43 -8.35
C LEU A 625 6.46 -6.45 -8.51
N ALA A 626 7.17 -6.11 -7.43
CA ALA A 626 8.36 -5.27 -7.50
C ALA A 626 9.51 -5.95 -8.26
N MET A 627 9.70 -7.25 -8.09
CA MET A 627 10.68 -8.01 -8.84
C MET A 627 10.32 -8.07 -10.32
N VAL A 628 9.03 -8.29 -10.62
CA VAL A 628 8.51 -8.24 -12.00
C VAL A 628 8.77 -6.88 -12.64
N GLY A 629 8.45 -5.79 -11.94
CA GLY A 629 8.65 -4.44 -12.45
C GLY A 629 10.12 -4.12 -12.73
N ASN A 630 11.05 -4.53 -11.86
CA ASN A 630 12.48 -4.33 -12.05
C ASN A 630 13.01 -5.14 -13.24
N GLU A 631 12.61 -6.41 -13.36
CA GLU A 631 12.99 -7.27 -14.50
C GLU A 631 12.50 -6.68 -15.82
N LEU A 632 11.24 -6.26 -15.87
CA LEU A 632 10.67 -5.64 -17.08
C LEU A 632 11.31 -4.28 -17.40
N TYR A 633 11.62 -3.49 -16.38
CA TYR A 633 12.32 -2.23 -16.59
C TYR A 633 13.69 -2.44 -17.22
N SER A 634 14.50 -3.33 -16.66
CA SER A 634 15.83 -3.65 -17.19
C SER A 634 15.74 -4.23 -18.59
N PHE A 635 14.87 -5.22 -18.81
CA PHE A 635 14.70 -5.82 -20.13
C PHE A 635 14.32 -4.80 -21.21
N VAL A 636 13.36 -3.91 -20.88
CA VAL A 636 12.90 -2.92 -21.87
C VAL A 636 13.90 -1.79 -22.05
N TRP A 637 14.41 -1.22 -20.95
CA TRP A 637 15.27 -0.04 -21.01
C TRP A 637 16.67 -0.40 -21.50
N ASP A 638 17.28 -1.42 -20.90
CA ASP A 638 18.67 -1.78 -21.18
C ASP A 638 18.77 -2.72 -22.35
N ASP A 639 18.14 -3.91 -22.27
CA ASP A 639 18.33 -4.95 -23.28
C ASP A 639 17.68 -4.57 -24.61
N PHE A 640 16.40 -4.20 -24.62
CA PHE A 640 15.68 -3.91 -25.86
C PHE A 640 16.01 -2.51 -26.43
N CYS A 641 15.81 -1.44 -25.64
CA CYS A 641 15.92 -0.08 -26.15
C CYS A 641 17.38 0.37 -26.30
N SER A 642 18.27 0.05 -25.34
CA SER A 642 19.64 0.54 -25.37
C SER A 642 20.55 -0.35 -26.23
N TRP A 643 20.31 -1.66 -26.21
CA TRP A 643 21.13 -2.61 -26.94
C TRP A 643 20.46 -3.11 -28.23
N TYR A 644 19.37 -3.85 -28.15
CA TYR A 644 18.87 -4.55 -29.33
C TYR A 644 18.45 -3.64 -30.46
N ILE A 645 17.77 -2.52 -30.17
CA ILE A 645 17.42 -1.53 -31.22
C ILE A 645 18.68 -1.00 -31.93
N GLU A 646 19.77 -0.75 -31.23
CA GLU A 646 21.01 -0.28 -31.81
C GLU A 646 21.72 -1.39 -32.61
N LEU A 647 21.80 -2.60 -32.08
CA LEU A 647 22.38 -3.77 -32.74
C LEU A 647 21.63 -4.12 -34.03
N SER A 648 20.28 -4.04 -34.00
CA SER A 648 19.43 -4.36 -35.15
C SER A 648 19.67 -3.44 -36.36
N LYS A 649 20.21 -2.22 -36.17
CA LYS A 649 20.55 -1.34 -37.27
C LYS A 649 21.62 -1.94 -38.21
N ALA A 650 22.46 -2.82 -37.71
CA ALA A 650 23.47 -3.51 -38.51
C ALA A 650 22.81 -4.41 -39.57
N THR A 651 21.82 -5.18 -39.13
CA THR A 651 21.11 -6.16 -39.99
C THR A 651 20.00 -5.53 -40.82
N LEU A 652 19.31 -4.48 -40.32
CA LEU A 652 18.28 -3.76 -41.06
C LEU A 652 18.81 -3.05 -42.32
N PHE A 653 20.10 -2.73 -42.39
CA PHE A 653 20.77 -2.17 -43.55
C PHE A 653 21.55 -3.21 -44.36
N SER A 654 21.34 -4.52 -44.13
CA SER A 654 21.92 -5.62 -44.89
C SER A 654 21.40 -5.63 -46.32
N GLU A 655 22.22 -6.07 -47.25
CA GLU A 655 21.83 -6.32 -48.66
C GLU A 655 21.01 -7.62 -48.83
N ASP A 656 21.03 -8.51 -47.84
CA ASP A 656 20.21 -9.72 -47.80
C ASP A 656 18.80 -9.44 -47.28
N PRO A 657 17.76 -9.54 -48.16
CA PRO A 657 16.38 -9.30 -47.73
C PRO A 657 15.86 -10.25 -46.64
N LYS A 658 16.43 -11.46 -46.54
CA LYS A 658 16.02 -12.44 -45.54
C LYS A 658 16.48 -12.01 -44.16
N VAL A 659 17.71 -11.52 -44.04
CA VAL A 659 18.27 -10.98 -42.79
C VAL A 659 17.45 -9.78 -42.34
N VAL A 660 17.15 -8.86 -43.26
CA VAL A 660 16.29 -7.70 -42.95
C VAL A 660 14.91 -8.13 -42.49
N ALA A 661 14.29 -9.10 -43.16
CA ALA A 661 12.95 -9.59 -42.79
C ALA A 661 12.96 -10.28 -41.40
N SER A 662 13.99 -11.08 -41.11
CA SER A 662 14.16 -11.73 -39.83
C SER A 662 14.31 -10.73 -38.68
N THR A 663 15.19 -9.73 -38.81
CA THR A 663 15.37 -8.69 -37.79
C THR A 663 14.10 -7.87 -37.55
N LYS A 664 13.34 -7.52 -38.60
CA LYS A 664 12.04 -6.86 -38.46
C LYS A 664 11.06 -7.73 -37.70
N ALA A 665 11.06 -9.04 -37.96
CA ALA A 665 10.18 -9.98 -37.25
C ALA A 665 10.55 -10.10 -35.75
N VAL A 666 11.83 -10.13 -35.43
CA VAL A 666 12.29 -10.17 -34.04
C VAL A 666 11.98 -8.86 -33.30
N LEU A 667 12.25 -7.69 -33.92
CA LEU A 667 11.87 -6.39 -33.36
C LEU A 667 10.38 -6.32 -33.03
N TYR A 668 9.54 -6.75 -33.95
CA TYR A 668 8.10 -6.79 -33.77
C TYR A 668 7.69 -7.76 -32.66
N THR A 669 8.18 -9.00 -32.70
CA THR A 669 7.81 -10.06 -31.75
C THR A 669 8.18 -9.68 -30.32
N VAL A 670 9.41 -9.19 -30.13
CA VAL A 670 9.88 -8.78 -28.79
C VAL A 670 9.09 -7.58 -28.28
N LEU A 671 8.78 -6.60 -29.14
CA LEU A 671 7.95 -5.46 -28.74
C LEU A 671 6.53 -5.90 -28.35
N ILE A 672 5.87 -6.76 -29.11
CA ILE A 672 4.52 -7.27 -28.77
C ILE A 672 4.55 -8.00 -27.42
N ASP A 673 5.58 -8.80 -27.17
CA ASP A 673 5.72 -9.50 -25.89
C ASP A 673 6.00 -8.53 -24.72
N ILE A 674 6.78 -7.49 -24.94
CA ILE A 674 6.97 -6.39 -23.97
C ILE A 674 5.62 -5.73 -23.64
N LEU A 675 4.79 -5.46 -24.65
CA LEU A 675 3.46 -4.88 -24.43
C LEU A 675 2.56 -5.82 -23.63
N LYS A 676 2.61 -7.13 -23.91
CA LYS A 676 1.88 -8.14 -23.14
C LYS A 676 2.35 -8.24 -21.69
N PHE A 677 3.65 -8.25 -21.45
CA PHE A 677 4.20 -8.27 -20.08
C PHE A 677 3.84 -7.02 -19.29
N LEU A 678 3.85 -5.86 -19.93
CA LEU A 678 3.57 -4.58 -19.26
C LEU A 678 2.08 -4.25 -19.15
N SER A 679 1.22 -4.86 -19.98
CA SER A 679 -0.21 -4.50 -20.01
C SER A 679 -0.95 -4.63 -18.69
N PRO A 680 -0.63 -5.59 -17.79
CA PRO A 680 -1.21 -5.61 -16.46
C PRO A 680 -0.86 -4.37 -15.62
N PHE A 681 0.33 -3.83 -15.80
CA PHE A 681 0.85 -2.66 -15.07
C PHE A 681 0.45 -1.34 -15.72
N MET A 682 0.56 -1.25 -17.04
CA MET A 682 0.40 -0.06 -17.86
C MET A 682 -0.62 -0.28 -18.99
N PRO A 683 -1.91 -0.50 -18.67
CA PRO A 683 -2.89 -0.96 -19.66
C PRO A 683 -3.18 0.06 -20.78
N PHE A 684 -3.06 1.37 -20.55
CA PHE A 684 -3.44 2.38 -21.52
C PHE A 684 -2.40 2.56 -22.62
N VAL A 685 -1.15 2.79 -22.26
CA VAL A 685 -0.07 3.00 -23.24
C VAL A 685 0.21 1.75 -24.04
N THR A 686 0.16 0.58 -23.39
CA THR A 686 0.40 -0.70 -24.08
C THR A 686 -0.70 -1.03 -25.08
N GLU A 687 -1.95 -0.77 -24.74
CA GLU A 687 -3.09 -0.92 -25.66
C GLU A 687 -2.98 0.03 -26.85
N GLU A 688 -2.66 1.31 -26.63
CA GLU A 688 -2.53 2.28 -27.72
C GLU A 688 -1.41 1.87 -28.69
N ILE A 689 -0.25 1.50 -28.17
CA ILE A 689 0.86 1.03 -29.02
C ILE A 689 0.47 -0.24 -29.78
N TYR A 690 -0.19 -1.19 -29.12
CA TYR A 690 -0.65 -2.43 -29.73
C TYR A 690 -1.59 -2.16 -30.92
N LEU A 691 -2.55 -1.27 -30.74
CA LEU A 691 -3.52 -0.91 -31.78
C LEU A 691 -2.91 -0.11 -32.95
N ASP A 692 -1.79 0.56 -32.74
CA ASP A 692 -1.07 1.30 -33.78
C ASP A 692 -0.05 0.39 -34.56
N LEU A 693 0.15 -0.86 -34.09
CA LEU A 693 0.98 -1.89 -34.77
C LEU A 693 0.09 -2.88 -35.54
N PRO A 694 0.61 -3.64 -36.48
CA PRO A 694 -0.11 -4.77 -37.06
C PRO A 694 -0.49 -5.77 -35.97
N HIS A 695 -1.76 -6.15 -35.83
CA HIS A 695 -2.25 -7.04 -34.78
C HIS A 695 -3.38 -7.95 -35.27
N ASP A 696 -3.56 -9.11 -34.62
CA ASP A 696 -4.58 -10.09 -34.97
C ASP A 696 -5.83 -9.98 -34.10
N LYS A 697 -5.66 -9.62 -32.83
CA LYS A 697 -6.76 -9.49 -31.87
C LYS A 697 -7.24 -8.05 -31.84
N GLU A 698 -8.54 -7.85 -31.56
CA GLU A 698 -9.13 -6.51 -31.51
C GLU A 698 -8.63 -5.63 -30.36
N SER A 699 -8.00 -6.21 -29.36
CA SER A 699 -7.45 -5.53 -28.19
C SER A 699 -6.40 -6.39 -27.49
N LEU A 700 -5.43 -5.73 -26.85
CA LEU A 700 -4.45 -6.38 -25.98
C LEU A 700 -5.13 -7.08 -24.77
N ASN A 701 -6.32 -6.61 -24.36
CA ASN A 701 -7.10 -7.22 -23.27
C ASN A 701 -7.59 -8.64 -23.58
N VAL A 702 -7.64 -9.04 -24.85
CA VAL A 702 -8.05 -10.38 -25.30
C VAL A 702 -6.89 -11.20 -25.86
N GLU A 703 -5.67 -10.70 -25.70
CA GLU A 703 -4.44 -11.42 -26.02
C GLU A 703 -4.10 -12.48 -24.96
N THR A 704 -3.23 -13.40 -25.33
CA THR A 704 -2.68 -14.43 -24.43
C THR A 704 -1.30 -14.05 -23.91
N TRP A 705 -0.96 -14.57 -22.73
CA TRP A 705 0.39 -14.43 -22.18
C TRP A 705 1.42 -15.00 -23.14
N PRO A 706 2.61 -14.39 -23.27
CA PRO A 706 3.65 -14.89 -24.15
C PRO A 706 4.03 -16.34 -23.84
N GLU A 707 4.39 -17.08 -24.88
CA GLU A 707 4.89 -18.46 -24.78
C GLU A 707 6.37 -18.52 -25.11
N HIS A 708 7.05 -19.59 -24.71
CA HIS A 708 8.44 -19.83 -25.03
C HIS A 708 8.63 -19.90 -26.56
N ILE A 709 9.67 -19.23 -27.06
CA ILE A 709 10.05 -19.29 -28.49
C ILE A 709 11.19 -20.28 -28.60
N ASP A 710 10.95 -21.34 -29.41
CA ASP A 710 11.97 -22.36 -29.69
C ASP A 710 12.81 -21.98 -30.91
N PHE A 711 14.14 -21.95 -30.75
CA PHE A 711 15.12 -21.74 -31.82
C PHE A 711 16.46 -22.34 -31.44
N GLU A 712 17.29 -22.58 -32.45
CA GLU A 712 18.63 -23.16 -32.23
C GLU A 712 19.60 -22.06 -31.76
N VAL A 713 20.14 -22.22 -30.55
CA VAL A 713 21.18 -21.37 -29.98
C VAL A 713 22.02 -22.18 -29.00
N THR A 714 23.32 -21.91 -28.99
CA THR A 714 24.25 -22.49 -28.02
C THR A 714 24.59 -21.47 -26.93
N GLN A 715 25.05 -21.96 -25.79
CA GLN A 715 25.50 -21.09 -24.69
C GLN A 715 26.70 -20.23 -25.14
N ASP A 716 27.60 -20.80 -25.94
CA ASP A 716 28.78 -20.07 -26.47
C ASP A 716 28.37 -18.88 -27.35
N GLU A 717 27.32 -18.99 -28.17
CA GLU A 717 26.78 -17.87 -28.97
C GLU A 717 26.22 -16.74 -28.10
N ILE A 718 25.60 -17.07 -26.98
CA ILE A 718 25.10 -16.07 -26.04
C ILE A 718 26.27 -15.37 -25.33
N GLU A 719 27.26 -16.13 -24.83
CA GLU A 719 28.44 -15.60 -24.14
C GLU A 719 29.30 -14.73 -25.09
N GLU A 720 29.43 -15.13 -26.37
CA GLU A 720 30.09 -14.31 -27.38
C GLU A 720 29.40 -12.95 -27.53
N MET A 721 28.07 -12.93 -27.59
CA MET A 721 27.34 -11.67 -27.73
C MET A 721 27.46 -10.79 -26.48
N GLN A 722 27.39 -11.36 -25.27
CA GLN A 722 27.62 -10.64 -24.01
C GLN A 722 29.04 -10.06 -23.94
N MET A 723 30.04 -10.84 -24.32
CA MET A 723 31.42 -10.39 -24.41
C MET A 723 31.57 -9.22 -25.37
N VAL A 724 30.98 -9.30 -26.57
CA VAL A 724 31.03 -8.21 -27.58
C VAL A 724 30.33 -6.94 -27.07
N MET A 725 29.20 -7.06 -26.39
CA MET A 725 28.53 -5.91 -25.78
C MET A 725 29.41 -5.25 -24.71
N SER A 726 30.00 -6.04 -23.82
CA SER A 726 30.92 -5.55 -22.79
C SER A 726 32.19 -4.92 -23.42
N ALA A 727 32.70 -5.49 -24.52
CA ALA A 727 33.82 -4.92 -25.29
C ALA A 727 33.45 -3.56 -25.90
N ILE A 728 32.24 -3.40 -26.45
CA ILE A 728 31.75 -2.13 -27.01
C ILE A 728 31.72 -1.07 -25.91
N GLU A 729 31.23 -1.39 -24.71
CA GLU A 729 31.22 -0.46 -23.57
C GLU A 729 32.65 -0.06 -23.18
N ALA A 730 33.53 -1.01 -23.01
CA ALA A 730 34.93 -0.76 -22.65
C ALA A 730 35.64 0.11 -23.70
N VAL A 731 35.45 -0.15 -25.00
CA VAL A 731 36.02 0.66 -26.08
C VAL A 731 35.48 2.09 -26.05
N ARG A 732 34.18 2.27 -25.83
CA ARG A 732 33.55 3.60 -25.75
C ARG A 732 34.09 4.37 -24.54
N GLU A 733 34.24 3.72 -23.39
CA GLU A 733 34.88 4.30 -22.19
C GLU A 733 36.32 4.70 -22.45
N ILE A 734 37.12 3.81 -23.04
CA ILE A 734 38.52 4.09 -23.42
C ILE A 734 38.57 5.30 -24.34
N LYS A 735 37.78 5.33 -25.43
CA LYS A 735 37.71 6.48 -26.34
C LYS A 735 37.34 7.78 -25.65
N SER A 736 36.37 7.73 -24.75
CA SER A 736 35.99 8.90 -23.96
C SER A 736 37.12 9.38 -23.02
N THR A 737 37.76 8.45 -22.29
CA THR A 737 38.84 8.75 -21.34
C THR A 737 40.05 9.38 -22.03
N TYR A 738 40.41 8.91 -23.22
CA TYR A 738 41.55 9.40 -23.99
C TYR A 738 41.16 10.49 -25.02
N ASN A 739 39.93 11.03 -24.99
CA ASN A 739 39.41 12.03 -25.92
C ASN A 739 39.55 11.62 -27.42
N ILE A 740 39.38 10.36 -27.72
CA ILE A 740 39.42 9.83 -29.08
C ILE A 740 38.06 10.08 -29.77
N LYS A 741 38.08 10.51 -30.99
CA LYS A 741 36.86 10.67 -31.77
C LYS A 741 36.11 9.33 -31.86
N PRO A 742 34.81 9.28 -31.65
CA PRO A 742 34.03 8.03 -31.67
C PRO A 742 34.24 7.20 -32.95
N GLY A 743 34.35 7.85 -34.08
CA GLY A 743 34.55 7.20 -35.41
C GLY A 743 36.00 6.89 -35.76
N LYS A 744 36.98 7.01 -34.86
CA LYS A 744 38.35 6.57 -35.12
C LYS A 744 38.45 5.06 -34.95
N ASP A 745 38.95 4.35 -35.96
CA ASP A 745 39.20 2.92 -35.85
C ASP A 745 40.37 2.64 -34.89
N ILE A 746 40.24 1.60 -34.08
CA ILE A 746 41.27 1.10 -33.16
C ILE A 746 41.36 -0.42 -33.22
N ALA A 747 42.57 -0.99 -33.06
CA ALA A 747 42.75 -2.41 -32.91
C ALA A 747 42.60 -2.79 -31.42
N VAL A 748 41.86 -3.86 -31.17
CA VAL A 748 41.70 -4.47 -29.82
C VAL A 748 42.01 -5.95 -29.92
N SER A 749 42.43 -6.58 -28.83
CA SER A 749 42.61 -8.03 -28.74
C SER A 749 41.77 -8.55 -27.58
N LEU A 750 40.84 -9.44 -27.87
CA LEU A 750 40.03 -10.16 -26.87
C LEU A 750 40.77 -11.48 -26.51
N ARG A 751 41.01 -11.69 -25.25
CA ARG A 751 41.77 -12.86 -24.75
C ARG A 751 41.09 -13.49 -23.55
N THR A 752 41.31 -14.79 -23.40
CA THR A 752 40.93 -15.50 -22.18
C THR A 752 41.82 -15.06 -21.00
N ASP A 753 41.47 -15.44 -19.79
CA ASP A 753 42.30 -15.23 -18.59
C ASP A 753 43.70 -15.92 -18.68
N GLN A 754 43.80 -16.93 -19.56
CA GLN A 754 45.06 -17.63 -19.85
C GLN A 754 45.85 -16.98 -20.99
N ASN A 755 45.38 -15.82 -21.48
CA ASN A 755 45.95 -15.03 -22.56
C ASN A 755 45.82 -15.65 -23.97
N ASP A 756 44.91 -16.63 -24.16
CA ASP A 756 44.63 -17.17 -25.47
C ASP A 756 43.71 -16.20 -26.25
N PHE A 757 43.96 -15.99 -27.56
CA PHE A 757 43.16 -15.13 -28.41
C PHE A 757 41.75 -15.72 -28.63
N ILE A 758 40.72 -14.91 -28.47
CA ILE A 758 39.33 -15.27 -28.75
C ILE A 758 38.97 -14.74 -30.15
N ALA A 759 38.79 -15.63 -31.10
CA ALA A 759 38.31 -15.26 -32.44
C ALA A 759 36.79 -15.06 -32.37
N LEU A 760 36.28 -13.94 -32.87
CA LEU A 760 34.86 -13.66 -32.99
C LEU A 760 34.29 -14.29 -34.28
N SER A 761 33.01 -14.63 -34.24
CA SER A 761 32.22 -14.93 -35.42
C SER A 761 32.16 -13.69 -36.34
N ASP A 762 31.90 -13.89 -37.63
CA ASP A 762 31.81 -12.78 -38.62
C ASP A 762 30.76 -11.75 -38.20
N ASP A 763 29.62 -12.20 -37.68
CA ASP A 763 28.54 -11.37 -37.18
C ASP A 763 28.99 -10.53 -35.94
N ALA A 764 29.61 -11.16 -35.00
CA ALA A 764 30.10 -10.52 -33.76
C ALA A 764 31.20 -9.48 -34.09
N GLN A 765 32.13 -9.82 -34.99
CA GLN A 765 33.15 -8.88 -35.48
C GLN A 765 32.51 -7.67 -36.20
N ALA A 766 31.52 -7.89 -37.05
CA ALA A 766 30.82 -6.82 -37.74
C ALA A 766 30.08 -5.89 -36.76
N ILE A 767 29.47 -6.43 -35.72
CA ILE A 767 28.83 -5.66 -34.66
C ILE A 767 29.84 -4.79 -33.94
N LEU A 768 30.97 -5.37 -33.45
CA LEU A 768 32.03 -4.64 -32.75
C LEU A 768 32.55 -3.47 -33.60
N THR A 769 32.84 -3.73 -34.89
CA THR A 769 33.32 -2.72 -35.79
C THR A 769 32.31 -1.59 -35.99
N LYS A 770 31.04 -1.92 -36.24
CA LYS A 770 30.00 -0.94 -36.52
C LYS A 770 29.63 -0.09 -35.32
N MET A 771 29.58 -0.71 -34.11
CA MET A 771 29.12 -0.07 -32.90
C MET A 771 30.16 0.83 -32.22
N CYS A 772 31.43 0.53 -32.37
CA CYS A 772 32.48 1.27 -31.70
C CYS A 772 33.77 1.48 -32.52
N HIS A 773 33.80 1.14 -33.81
CA HIS A 773 34.97 1.28 -34.66
C HIS A 773 36.21 0.60 -34.06
N ALA A 774 36.03 -0.67 -33.68
CA ALA A 774 37.09 -1.53 -33.17
C ALA A 774 37.19 -2.83 -33.98
N GLN A 775 38.39 -3.33 -34.17
CA GLN A 775 38.66 -4.60 -34.83
C GLN A 775 39.37 -5.51 -33.85
N ASN A 776 38.89 -6.75 -33.69
CA ASN A 776 39.52 -7.74 -32.83
C ASN A 776 40.65 -8.42 -33.60
N GLU A 777 41.92 -8.22 -33.18
CA GLU A 777 43.10 -8.70 -33.83
C GLU A 777 43.94 -9.60 -32.85
N ALA A 778 44.52 -10.65 -33.41
CA ALA A 778 45.31 -11.57 -32.61
C ALA A 778 46.64 -10.96 -32.10
N GLU A 779 47.20 -10.03 -32.89
CA GLU A 779 48.45 -9.34 -32.54
C GLU A 779 48.26 -7.82 -32.60
N LEU A 780 48.68 -7.15 -31.53
CA LEU A 780 48.71 -5.69 -31.45
C LEU A 780 50.13 -5.19 -31.68
N HIS A 781 50.26 -4.16 -32.52
CA HIS A 781 51.58 -3.65 -32.93
C HIS A 781 52.20 -2.64 -31.94
N SER A 782 52.24 -3.00 -30.66
CA SER A 782 52.79 -2.15 -29.60
C SER A 782 53.10 -3.00 -28.35
N ASP A 783 54.21 -2.68 -27.65
CA ASP A 783 54.56 -3.26 -26.35
C ASP A 783 53.90 -2.50 -25.18
N ASP A 784 53.39 -1.27 -25.39
CA ASP A 784 52.66 -0.47 -24.40
C ASP A 784 51.15 -0.73 -24.60
N LEU A 785 50.61 -1.57 -23.71
CA LEU A 785 49.22 -2.09 -23.83
C LEU A 785 48.40 -1.63 -22.64
N LEU A 786 47.15 -1.21 -22.94
CA LEU A 786 46.09 -0.98 -21.98
C LEU A 786 45.17 -2.20 -21.94
N SER A 787 44.98 -2.80 -20.76
CA SER A 787 44.07 -3.93 -20.60
C SER A 787 42.86 -3.56 -19.69
N ARG A 788 41.73 -4.15 -20.00
CA ARG A 788 40.46 -4.05 -19.23
C ARG A 788 39.84 -5.44 -19.11
N ASN A 789 39.45 -5.81 -17.90
CA ASN A 789 38.59 -6.97 -17.73
C ASN A 789 37.19 -6.63 -18.17
N ILE A 790 36.62 -7.48 -19.01
CA ILE A 790 35.27 -7.40 -19.51
C ILE A 790 34.57 -8.74 -19.24
N GLU A 791 33.30 -8.83 -19.53
CA GLU A 791 32.55 -10.07 -19.37
C GLU A 791 33.12 -11.13 -20.32
N HIS A 792 33.42 -12.30 -19.80
CA HIS A 792 34.03 -13.47 -20.48
C HIS A 792 35.40 -13.25 -21.13
N ALA A 793 36.08 -12.09 -20.98
CA ALA A 793 37.38 -11.86 -21.61
C ALA A 793 38.21 -10.74 -20.95
N VAL A 794 39.44 -10.60 -21.41
CA VAL A 794 40.29 -9.43 -21.21
C VAL A 794 40.42 -8.70 -22.55
N LEU A 795 39.96 -7.45 -22.60
CA LEU A 795 40.18 -6.58 -23.74
C LEU A 795 41.49 -5.83 -23.60
N THR A 796 42.33 -5.89 -24.61
CA THR A 796 43.61 -5.18 -24.67
C THR A 796 43.68 -4.30 -25.92
N CYS A 797 44.25 -3.10 -25.82
CA CYS A 797 44.50 -2.21 -26.97
C CYS A 797 45.87 -1.52 -26.82
N ALA A 798 46.45 -1.15 -27.95
CA ALA A 798 47.74 -0.47 -28.00
C ALA A 798 47.62 1.00 -27.57
N MET A 799 48.48 1.45 -26.67
CA MET A 799 48.50 2.84 -26.21
C MET A 799 48.78 3.81 -27.34
N ASN A 800 49.56 3.39 -28.37
CA ASN A 800 49.86 4.20 -29.55
C ASN A 800 48.60 4.52 -30.40
N ASP A 801 47.56 3.72 -30.36
CA ASP A 801 46.29 3.96 -30.98
C ASP A 801 45.43 4.95 -30.21
N LEU A 802 45.68 5.02 -28.86
CA LEU A 802 44.94 5.86 -27.93
C LEU A 802 45.48 7.28 -27.82
N VAL A 803 46.83 7.40 -27.87
CA VAL A 803 47.51 8.68 -27.68
C VAL A 803 48.36 9.03 -28.90
N ASP A 804 48.05 10.15 -29.56
CA ASP A 804 48.94 10.75 -30.54
C ASP A 804 50.05 11.51 -29.80
N TYR A 805 51.14 10.78 -29.49
CA TYR A 805 52.26 11.32 -28.76
C TYR A 805 52.87 12.56 -29.42
N LYS A 806 52.80 12.72 -30.74
CA LYS A 806 53.27 13.92 -31.43
C LYS A 806 52.37 15.11 -31.23
N GLU A 807 51.04 14.87 -31.26
CA GLU A 807 50.06 15.93 -30.94
C GLU A 807 50.16 16.32 -29.49
N GLU A 808 50.31 15.35 -28.58
CA GLU A 808 50.43 15.59 -27.16
C GLU A 808 51.74 16.34 -26.82
N GLN A 809 52.88 15.95 -27.44
CA GLN A 809 54.12 16.72 -27.37
C GLN A 809 53.91 18.17 -27.80
N THR A 810 53.17 18.38 -28.92
CA THR A 810 52.91 19.70 -29.43
C THR A 810 52.04 20.52 -28.45
N LYS A 811 51.06 19.94 -27.81
CA LYS A 811 50.23 20.58 -26.78
C LYS A 811 51.03 20.92 -25.55
N LEU A 812 51.82 20.00 -25.04
CA LEU A 812 52.66 20.20 -23.87
C LEU A 812 53.73 21.27 -24.11
N LEU A 813 54.31 21.37 -25.29
CA LEU A 813 55.25 22.43 -25.66
C LEU A 813 54.59 23.78 -25.70
N LYS A 814 53.35 23.89 -26.21
CA LYS A 814 52.56 25.10 -26.20
C LYS A 814 52.18 25.55 -24.79
N GLU A 815 51.86 24.59 -23.95
CA GLU A 815 51.49 24.86 -22.54
C GLU A 815 52.74 25.30 -21.76
N ILE A 816 53.89 24.70 -21.97
CA ILE A 816 55.18 25.16 -21.43
C ILE A 816 55.48 26.61 -21.83
N ASP A 817 55.32 26.92 -23.13
CA ASP A 817 55.52 28.31 -23.62
C ASP A 817 54.53 29.28 -22.96
N ARG A 818 53.29 28.90 -22.82
CA ARG A 818 52.27 29.71 -22.08
C ARG A 818 52.65 29.93 -20.63
N LEU A 819 53.01 28.86 -19.93
CA LEU A 819 53.41 28.95 -18.50
C LEU A 819 54.67 29.76 -18.30
N ASN A 820 55.66 29.63 -19.19
CA ASN A 820 56.85 30.45 -19.16
C ASN A 820 56.58 31.96 -19.33
N LYS A 821 55.65 32.31 -20.24
CA LYS A 821 55.20 33.71 -20.42
C LYS A 821 54.52 34.24 -19.16
N GLU A 822 53.66 33.44 -18.53
CA GLU A 822 52.97 33.84 -17.29
C GLU A 822 53.94 33.96 -16.10
N ILE A 823 54.88 33.07 -15.96
CA ILE A 823 55.98 33.15 -14.96
C ILE A 823 56.81 34.40 -15.17
N GLN A 824 57.17 34.67 -16.44
CA GLN A 824 57.95 35.88 -16.78
C GLN A 824 57.19 37.18 -16.47
N ARG A 825 55.88 37.20 -16.77
CA ARG A 825 54.98 38.31 -16.43
C ARG A 825 54.84 38.49 -14.94
N ALA A 826 54.51 37.47 -14.18
CA ALA A 826 54.36 37.54 -12.71
C ALA A 826 55.68 37.87 -11.99
N SER A 827 56.77 37.27 -12.42
CA SER A 827 58.13 37.59 -11.92
C SER A 827 58.54 39.02 -12.23
N GLY A 828 58.23 39.51 -13.45
CA GLY A 828 58.47 40.90 -13.84
C GLY A 828 57.70 41.92 -12.99
N MET A 829 56.43 41.63 -12.72
CA MET A 829 55.61 42.45 -11.80
C MET A 829 56.16 42.45 -10.38
N LEU A 830 56.58 41.31 -9.86
CA LEU A 830 57.18 41.18 -8.53
C LEU A 830 58.57 41.77 -8.40
N LYS A 831 59.34 41.95 -9.50
CA LYS A 831 60.66 42.66 -9.56
C LYS A 831 60.48 44.16 -9.73
N ASN A 832 59.31 44.68 -10.05
CA ASN A 832 59.06 46.08 -10.21
C ASN A 832 58.87 46.80 -8.87
N PRO A 833 59.75 47.65 -8.42
CA PRO A 833 59.65 48.41 -7.13
C PRO A 833 58.37 49.22 -7.06
N GLY A 834 57.92 49.78 -8.21
CA GLY A 834 56.71 50.58 -8.30
C GLY A 834 55.42 49.78 -8.01
N PHE A 835 55.42 48.46 -8.29
CA PHE A 835 54.31 47.55 -7.97
C PHE A 835 54.41 47.07 -6.52
N VAL A 836 55.56 46.54 -6.11
CA VAL A 836 55.70 45.93 -4.78
C VAL A 836 55.52 46.93 -3.65
N ASN A 837 55.91 48.23 -3.84
CA ASN A 837 55.85 49.24 -2.80
C ASN A 837 54.54 50.07 -2.84
N LYS A 838 53.76 50.01 -3.92
CA LYS A 838 52.53 50.82 -4.10
C LYS A 838 51.24 49.99 -4.16
N ALA A 839 51.27 48.70 -4.47
CA ALA A 839 50.11 47.86 -4.52
C ALA A 839 49.71 47.38 -3.11
N PRO A 840 48.41 47.11 -2.85
CA PRO A 840 47.96 46.50 -1.60
C PRO A 840 48.69 45.17 -1.34
N ALA A 841 49.10 44.91 -0.11
CA ALA A 841 49.82 43.70 0.28
C ALA A 841 49.16 42.42 -0.17
N GLN A 842 47.80 42.40 -0.17
CA GLN A 842 46.99 41.27 -0.65
C GLN A 842 47.18 41.00 -2.15
N LYS A 843 47.32 42.02 -2.99
CA LYS A 843 47.60 41.88 -4.42
C LYS A 843 49.02 41.39 -4.71
N VAL A 844 49.99 41.86 -3.93
CA VAL A 844 51.38 41.35 -4.02
C VAL A 844 51.45 39.89 -3.63
N GLN A 845 50.71 39.47 -2.56
CA GLN A 845 50.64 38.08 -2.14
C GLN A 845 49.94 37.22 -3.21
N GLN A 846 48.84 37.68 -3.79
CA GLN A 846 48.18 36.95 -4.89
C GLN A 846 49.09 36.70 -6.11
N GLU A 847 49.92 37.67 -6.49
CA GLU A 847 50.86 37.47 -7.60
C GLU A 847 52.03 36.51 -7.22
N LYS A 848 52.45 36.44 -5.95
CA LYS A 848 53.40 35.43 -5.45
C LYS A 848 52.79 34.05 -5.52
N ASP A 849 51.53 33.92 -5.07
CA ASP A 849 50.84 32.62 -5.09
C ASP A 849 50.62 32.11 -6.52
N LYS A 850 50.26 33.01 -7.46
CA LYS A 850 50.18 32.69 -8.89
C LYS A 850 51.53 32.25 -9.46
N LEU A 851 52.59 32.96 -9.14
CA LEU A 851 53.92 32.61 -9.61
C LEU A 851 54.33 31.20 -9.13
N ALA A 852 54.13 30.90 -7.85
CA ALA A 852 54.39 29.59 -7.29
C ALA A 852 53.56 28.48 -7.99
N LYS A 853 52.27 28.73 -8.20
CA LYS A 853 51.39 27.82 -8.90
C LYS A 853 51.81 27.57 -10.36
N TYR A 854 52.20 28.60 -11.10
CA TYR A 854 52.68 28.45 -12.47
C TYR A 854 54.02 27.72 -12.53
N GLN A 855 54.89 27.91 -11.57
CA GLN A 855 56.17 27.18 -11.48
C GLN A 855 55.91 25.67 -11.21
N GLU A 856 55.01 25.36 -10.31
CA GLU A 856 54.62 23.95 -10.02
C GLU A 856 54.00 23.32 -11.24
N GLN A 857 53.08 24.01 -11.91
CA GLN A 857 52.46 23.54 -13.14
C GLN A 857 53.49 23.32 -14.27
N LEU A 858 54.45 24.24 -14.40
CA LEU A 858 55.52 24.08 -15.39
C LEU A 858 56.38 22.84 -15.12
N ALA A 859 56.78 22.61 -13.87
CA ALA A 859 57.56 21.42 -13.52
C ALA A 859 56.79 20.12 -13.80
N LEU A 860 55.46 20.08 -13.51
CA LEU A 860 54.62 18.95 -13.82
C LEU A 860 54.49 18.72 -15.34
N THR A 861 54.26 19.81 -16.10
CA THR A 861 54.10 19.75 -17.57
C THR A 861 55.42 19.34 -18.26
N GLN A 862 56.59 19.78 -17.74
CA GLN A 862 57.88 19.36 -18.21
C GLN A 862 58.16 17.88 -17.96
N LYS A 863 57.74 17.37 -16.80
CA LYS A 863 57.80 15.92 -16.50
C LYS A 863 56.91 15.14 -17.48
N GLN A 864 55.70 15.57 -17.70
CA GLN A 864 54.77 14.96 -18.70
C GLN A 864 55.38 14.97 -20.11
N LEU A 865 56.05 16.06 -20.51
CA LEU A 865 56.73 16.15 -21.79
C LEU A 865 57.87 15.11 -21.91
N SER A 866 58.68 14.98 -20.83
CA SER A 866 59.73 13.96 -20.80
C SER A 866 59.20 12.52 -20.90
N ASP A 867 58.09 12.24 -20.24
CA ASP A 867 57.44 10.94 -20.33
C ASP A 867 56.86 10.66 -21.73
N VAL A 868 56.33 11.71 -22.41
CA VAL A 868 55.86 11.63 -23.81
C VAL A 868 57.05 11.45 -24.80
N GLU A 869 58.15 12.13 -24.57
CA GLU A 869 59.35 12.04 -25.42
C GLU A 869 60.03 10.69 -25.33
N GLN A 870 59.91 9.97 -24.18
CA GLN A 870 60.37 8.60 -24.05
C GLN A 870 59.54 7.58 -24.84
N LYS A 871 58.29 7.97 -25.14
CA LYS A 871 57.31 7.12 -25.86
C LYS A 871 57.27 7.42 -27.36
N LEU A 872 57.86 8.53 -27.80
CA LEU A 872 58.05 8.89 -29.25
C LEU A 872 59.32 8.22 -29.83
#